data_be51cd293427ef86b0e455e39daaba24
#
_entry.id   be51cd293427ef86b0e455e39daaba24
#
_cell.length_a   1.000
_cell.length_b   1.000
_cell.length_c   1.000
_cell.angle_alpha   90.00
_cell.angle_beta   90.00
_cell.angle_gamma   90.00
#
_symmetry.space_group_name_H-M   'P 1'
#
loop_
_entity.id
_entity.type
_entity.pdbx_description
1 polymer ?
#
loop_
_entity_poly.entity_id
_entity_poly.type
_entity_poly.pdbx_seq_one_letter_code
_entity_poly.pdbx_strand_id
1 'polypeptide(L)'
;MARATPIERYRNIGISAHIDAGKTTTTERILFYTGVSHKIGEVHDGAAVMDYMEQEQERGITITAAATTCFWKGMDSSFPEHRINILDTPGHVDFTIEVERSLRVLDSAVALFDSVAGVQPQSETVWRQMNKYRVPRIAFVNKMDRAGANFLRVVEMIRARLRANPVAIQLPIGAEDTFEGVIDLIRMKAIYWDMETQGMKFEYRDIPEQLRAQAEEYRGKMIEAAAEANDTLMHKYLEHEQLSDAEIRQGLRERSLRNEVVLAMCGSAFKNKGVQALLDAVIEFMPSPVDMPDVKGLNDRDEPDTRQARDDSPFSALAFKILNDPFVGNLTFFRVYSGVLNSGDTVYVPTKRKKERIGRLLQMHASDRTEIKEVLAGDIAAAVGLKDVITGDTLCDLEKVITLEKMEFPAPVISVAVEPKTKADQERMGLALQRLAKEDPSFRVHTDQESSQTIISGMGELHLEIIVDRMKREFNVEANVGKPQVAYRETIRGTVESEGKFIRQSGGRGQYGHVWLKIEPNATGKGNEFINGVVGGSVPREYVPAVDKGIREAEETGVIAGYPVVDVKVTLFDGSYHDVDSNEMAFKIAGSMGFKEGFRRARPVLLEPIMKVEVVTPEEYSGDVIGDLNRRRGQITGMDESPAGKAITADVPLSEMFGYATTVRSMSQGRATFTMEFSKYIEVPPNIADGIIKK
;
A
#
# COMPACT_ATOMS: atom_id res chain seq x y z
N MET A 1 30.54 12.89 11.16
CA MET A 1 31.48 11.71 11.22
C MET A 1 31.41 10.96 9.89
N ALA A 2 32.44 10.20 9.52
CA ALA A 2 32.34 9.33 8.33
C ALA A 2 31.29 8.25 8.58
N ARG A 3 30.47 7.92 7.55
CA ARG A 3 29.50 6.81 7.62
C ARG A 3 30.20 5.49 7.95
N ALA A 4 29.61 4.70 8.82
CA ALA A 4 30.10 3.33 9.06
C ALA A 4 29.91 2.45 7.82
N THR A 5 28.78 2.58 7.13
CA THR A 5 28.48 1.92 5.87
C THR A 5 28.24 2.97 4.78
N PRO A 6 28.99 2.98 3.66
CA PRO A 6 28.74 3.88 2.53
C PRO A 6 27.30 3.77 2.01
N ILE A 7 26.73 4.87 1.51
CA ILE A 7 25.32 4.92 1.07
C ILE A 7 25.04 3.96 -0.11
N GLU A 8 26.03 3.72 -0.95
CA GLU A 8 25.99 2.78 -2.08
C GLU A 8 25.76 1.33 -1.63
N ARG A 9 26.04 1.04 -0.36
CA ARG A 9 25.86 -0.27 0.28
C ARG A 9 24.60 -0.37 1.12
N TYR A 10 23.70 0.61 1.04
CA TYR A 10 22.36 0.53 1.63
C TYR A 10 21.41 -0.15 0.66
N ARG A 11 20.51 -0.97 1.20
CA ARG A 11 19.36 -1.55 0.48
C ARG A 11 18.12 -1.37 1.34
N ASN A 12 17.12 -0.69 0.80
CA ASN A 12 15.83 -0.52 1.46
C ASN A 12 14.82 -1.37 0.70
N ILE A 13 14.50 -2.53 1.23
CA ILE A 13 13.70 -3.54 0.56
C ILE A 13 12.37 -3.78 1.27
N GLY A 14 11.31 -3.95 0.49
CA GLY A 14 10.04 -4.48 0.97
C GLY A 14 9.91 -5.95 0.63
N ILE A 15 9.35 -6.72 1.55
CA ILE A 15 8.96 -8.10 1.26
C ILE A 15 7.46 -8.12 1.10
N SER A 16 6.98 -8.44 -0.10
CA SER A 16 5.57 -8.43 -0.47
C SER A 16 5.15 -9.78 -1.02
N ALA A 17 3.99 -10.24 -0.62
CA ALA A 17 3.45 -11.53 -1.02
C ALA A 17 1.93 -11.54 -0.88
N HIS A 18 1.26 -12.48 -1.55
CA HIS A 18 -0.09 -12.84 -1.17
C HIS A 18 -0.11 -13.62 0.15
N ILE A 19 -1.29 -13.77 0.74
CA ILE A 19 -1.48 -14.56 1.96
C ILE A 19 -0.93 -15.97 1.75
N ASP A 20 -0.27 -16.50 2.75
CA ASP A 20 0.34 -17.83 2.75
C ASP A 20 1.46 -18.10 1.73
N ALA A 21 2.01 -17.11 1.01
CA ALA A 21 3.17 -17.34 0.14
C ALA A 21 4.49 -17.59 0.91
N GLY A 22 4.47 -17.48 2.23
CA GLY A 22 5.62 -17.69 3.10
C GLY A 22 6.45 -16.43 3.33
N LYS A 23 5.81 -15.26 3.34
CA LYS A 23 6.43 -13.96 3.59
C LYS A 23 7.14 -13.93 4.93
N THR A 24 6.42 -14.10 6.03
CA THR A 24 6.97 -14.10 7.40
C THR A 24 8.07 -15.16 7.56
N THR A 25 7.86 -16.37 7.04
CA THR A 25 8.90 -17.42 7.05
C THR A 25 10.17 -16.97 6.34
N THR A 26 10.06 -16.32 5.17
CA THR A 26 11.23 -15.82 4.43
C THR A 26 11.95 -14.72 5.22
N THR A 27 11.21 -13.78 5.81
CA THR A 27 11.77 -12.70 6.63
C THR A 27 12.48 -13.26 7.86
N GLU A 28 11.88 -14.22 8.57
CA GLU A 28 12.51 -14.88 9.71
C GLU A 28 13.82 -15.58 9.34
N ARG A 29 13.89 -16.22 8.16
CA ARG A 29 15.15 -16.83 7.65
C ARG A 29 16.20 -15.76 7.33
N ILE A 30 15.80 -14.62 6.78
CA ILE A 30 16.72 -13.50 6.55
C ILE A 30 17.30 -13.02 7.90
N LEU A 31 16.47 -12.81 8.92
CA LEU A 31 16.90 -12.38 10.24
C LEU A 31 17.86 -13.39 10.89
N PHE A 32 17.60 -14.67 10.72
CA PHE A 32 18.46 -15.74 11.22
C PHE A 32 19.83 -15.74 10.53
N TYR A 33 19.86 -15.72 9.18
CA TYR A 33 21.13 -15.75 8.44
C TYR A 33 21.98 -14.48 8.59
N THR A 34 21.35 -13.36 8.86
CA THR A 34 22.05 -12.09 9.14
C THR A 34 22.43 -11.91 10.60
N GLY A 35 22.10 -12.87 11.47
CA GLY A 35 22.45 -12.85 12.89
C GLY A 35 21.65 -11.89 13.76
N VAL A 36 20.56 -11.32 13.23
CA VAL A 36 19.62 -10.49 14.01
C VAL A 36 18.82 -11.36 14.98
N SER A 37 18.43 -12.55 14.56
CA SER A 37 17.80 -13.56 15.43
C SER A 37 18.75 -14.75 15.65
N HIS A 38 18.79 -15.23 16.90
CA HIS A 38 19.58 -16.42 17.25
C HIS A 38 18.80 -17.73 17.08
N LYS A 39 17.49 -17.64 16.87
CA LYS A 39 16.60 -18.79 16.65
C LYS A 39 15.74 -18.50 15.42
N ILE A 40 15.41 -19.57 14.72
CA ILE A 40 14.42 -19.49 13.64
C ILE A 40 13.04 -19.39 14.30
N GLY A 41 12.35 -18.25 14.08
CA GLY A 41 10.94 -18.07 14.46
C GLY A 41 10.04 -18.88 13.52
N GLU A 42 9.23 -19.78 14.08
CA GLU A 42 8.22 -20.50 13.32
C GLU A 42 6.86 -19.82 13.48
N VAL A 43 6.22 -19.50 12.34
CA VAL A 43 4.92 -18.78 12.31
C VAL A 43 3.84 -19.59 13.03
N HIS A 44 3.86 -20.91 12.86
CA HIS A 44 2.86 -21.82 13.48
C HIS A 44 2.98 -21.91 15.00
N ASP A 45 4.12 -21.57 15.57
CA ASP A 45 4.36 -21.58 17.00
C ASP A 45 4.15 -20.19 17.63
N GLY A 46 3.73 -19.18 16.84
CA GLY A 46 3.59 -17.79 17.29
C GLY A 46 4.91 -17.15 17.74
N ALA A 47 6.04 -17.67 17.24
CA ALA A 47 7.39 -17.26 17.62
C ALA A 47 8.07 -16.33 16.61
N ALA A 48 7.32 -15.84 15.60
CA ALA A 48 7.85 -14.94 14.57
C ALA A 48 8.15 -13.55 15.16
N VAL A 49 9.37 -13.07 14.95
CA VAL A 49 9.86 -11.79 15.50
C VAL A 49 9.18 -10.60 14.81
N MET A 50 8.90 -10.72 13.50
CA MET A 50 8.31 -9.65 12.70
C MET A 50 6.80 -9.49 12.92
N ASP A 51 6.08 -10.54 13.24
CA ASP A 51 4.66 -10.52 13.62
C ASP A 51 4.54 -10.30 15.14
N TYR A 52 4.77 -9.06 15.59
CA TYR A 52 4.89 -8.73 17.02
C TYR A 52 3.55 -8.42 17.71
N MET A 53 2.48 -8.20 16.98
CA MET A 53 1.14 -8.02 17.54
C MET A 53 0.53 -9.38 17.90
N GLU A 54 -0.14 -9.47 19.05
CA GLU A 54 -0.86 -10.70 19.45
C GLU A 54 -1.85 -11.16 18.36
N GLN A 55 -2.54 -10.22 17.71
CA GLN A 55 -3.50 -10.52 16.64
C GLN A 55 -2.80 -11.09 15.38
N GLU A 56 -1.58 -10.66 15.08
CA GLU A 56 -0.79 -11.23 13.97
C GLU A 56 -0.42 -12.68 14.28
N GLN A 57 0.04 -12.94 15.49
CA GLN A 57 0.43 -14.27 15.94
C GLN A 57 -0.77 -15.24 16.03
N GLU A 58 -1.90 -14.78 16.60
CA GLU A 58 -3.13 -15.58 16.70
C GLU A 58 -3.73 -15.94 15.34
N ARG A 59 -3.65 -15.02 14.37
CA ARG A 59 -4.27 -15.17 13.03
C ARG A 59 -3.31 -15.72 11.98
N GLY A 60 -2.00 -15.68 12.26
CA GLY A 60 -0.96 -16.07 11.31
C GLY A 60 -0.85 -15.15 10.08
N ILE A 61 -1.24 -13.88 10.22
CA ILE A 61 -1.20 -12.87 9.15
C ILE A 61 -0.51 -11.61 9.65
N THR A 62 0.32 -10.99 8.80
CA THR A 62 0.87 -9.67 9.08
C THR A 62 -0.20 -8.60 8.87
N ILE A 63 -0.42 -7.75 9.85
CA ILE A 63 -1.41 -6.67 9.86
C ILE A 63 -0.72 -5.33 9.62
N THR A 64 0.40 -5.09 10.32
CA THR A 64 1.15 -3.85 10.24
C THR A 64 2.54 -4.07 9.67
N ALA A 65 3.04 -3.13 8.85
CA ALA A 65 4.41 -3.21 8.35
C ALA A 65 5.41 -3.09 9.50
N ALA A 66 6.33 -4.04 9.60
CA ALA A 66 7.44 -4.03 10.55
C ALA A 66 8.74 -3.65 9.86
N ALA A 67 9.58 -2.87 10.54
CA ALA A 67 10.88 -2.43 10.04
C ALA A 67 12.01 -3.09 10.81
N THR A 68 12.99 -3.62 10.10
CA THR A 68 14.20 -4.19 10.71
C THR A 68 15.43 -3.88 9.87
N THR A 69 16.54 -3.65 10.53
CA THR A 69 17.84 -3.46 9.88
C THR A 69 18.72 -4.68 10.11
N CYS A 70 19.36 -5.17 9.07
CA CYS A 70 20.33 -6.26 9.13
C CYS A 70 21.55 -5.95 8.26
N PHE A 71 22.60 -6.79 8.39
CA PHE A 71 23.84 -6.64 7.65
C PHE A 71 24.16 -7.94 6.93
N TRP A 72 24.65 -7.83 5.69
CA TRP A 72 25.00 -8.98 4.87
C TRP A 72 26.29 -8.77 4.09
N LYS A 73 27.10 -9.83 3.97
CA LYS A 73 28.41 -9.84 3.25
C LYS A 73 28.47 -10.85 2.12
N GLY A 74 27.34 -11.48 1.78
CA GLY A 74 27.27 -12.60 0.84
C GLY A 74 27.39 -13.96 1.51
N MET A 75 26.89 -14.99 0.83
CA MET A 75 26.93 -16.38 1.29
C MET A 75 28.36 -16.83 1.61
N ASP A 76 29.30 -16.47 0.75
CA ASP A 76 30.73 -16.80 0.83
C ASP A 76 31.59 -15.64 1.35
N SER A 77 30.97 -14.60 1.92
CA SER A 77 31.62 -13.37 2.37
C SER A 77 32.37 -12.63 1.25
N SER A 78 31.96 -12.80 0.01
CA SER A 78 32.59 -12.19 -1.17
C SER A 78 32.26 -10.70 -1.34
N PHE A 79 31.26 -10.19 -0.64
CA PHE A 79 30.87 -8.78 -0.69
C PHE A 79 31.38 -7.99 0.52
N PRO A 80 31.66 -6.70 0.36
CA PRO A 80 31.75 -5.81 1.50
C PRO A 80 30.41 -5.76 2.24
N GLU A 81 30.44 -5.45 3.53
CA GLU A 81 29.23 -5.38 4.35
C GLU A 81 28.22 -4.39 3.79
N HIS A 82 27.00 -4.86 3.55
CA HIS A 82 25.84 -4.07 3.15
C HIS A 82 24.88 -3.95 4.31
N ARG A 83 24.27 -2.77 4.43
CA ARG A 83 23.19 -2.51 5.36
C ARG A 83 21.86 -2.68 4.63
N ILE A 84 21.02 -3.57 5.11
CA ILE A 84 19.71 -3.87 4.51
C ILE A 84 18.63 -3.49 5.50
N ASN A 85 17.81 -2.51 5.14
CA ASN A 85 16.59 -2.18 5.85
C ASN A 85 15.44 -2.94 5.20
N ILE A 86 14.74 -3.75 5.98
CA ILE A 86 13.63 -4.57 5.52
C ILE A 86 12.34 -3.99 6.08
N LEU A 87 11.37 -3.75 5.21
CA LEU A 87 9.99 -3.49 5.58
C LEU A 87 9.15 -4.71 5.21
N ASP A 88 8.70 -5.43 6.23
CA ASP A 88 7.77 -6.54 6.06
C ASP A 88 6.35 -5.99 5.90
N THR A 89 5.72 -6.20 4.73
CA THR A 89 4.42 -5.58 4.41
C THR A 89 3.29 -6.59 4.54
N PRO A 90 2.08 -6.18 4.96
CA PRO A 90 0.92 -7.07 4.98
C PRO A 90 0.61 -7.67 3.61
N GLY A 91 0.12 -8.91 3.62
CA GLY A 91 -0.35 -9.58 2.40
C GLY A 91 -1.87 -9.48 2.18
N HIS A 92 -2.64 -9.00 3.16
CA HIS A 92 -4.10 -8.95 3.08
C HIS A 92 -4.60 -7.64 2.47
N VAL A 93 -5.62 -7.72 1.61
CA VAL A 93 -6.17 -6.56 0.88
C VAL A 93 -6.77 -5.47 1.78
N ASP A 94 -7.30 -5.82 2.95
CA ASP A 94 -7.82 -4.84 3.91
C ASP A 94 -6.73 -3.91 4.45
N PHE A 95 -5.45 -4.31 4.32
CA PHE A 95 -4.27 -3.55 4.74
C PHE A 95 -3.46 -3.01 3.56
N THR A 96 -4.07 -2.85 2.40
CA THR A 96 -3.44 -2.32 1.18
C THR A 96 -2.72 -0.99 1.41
N ILE A 97 -3.23 -0.16 2.33
CA ILE A 97 -2.60 1.11 2.70
C ILE A 97 -1.24 0.94 3.35
N GLU A 98 -1.06 -0.11 4.18
CA GLU A 98 0.24 -0.45 4.79
C GLU A 98 1.27 -0.78 3.70
N VAL A 99 0.83 -1.52 2.68
CA VAL A 99 1.66 -1.84 1.52
C VAL A 99 2.01 -0.58 0.74
N GLU A 100 1.02 0.27 0.45
CA GLU A 100 1.22 1.47 -0.36
C GLU A 100 2.16 2.48 0.31
N ARG A 101 1.98 2.73 1.61
CA ARG A 101 2.88 3.62 2.35
C ARG A 101 4.31 3.07 2.49
N SER A 102 4.46 1.76 2.59
CA SER A 102 5.77 1.11 2.60
C SER A 102 6.45 1.23 1.24
N LEU A 103 5.75 0.93 0.14
CA LEU A 103 6.29 1.04 -1.22
C LEU A 103 6.74 2.46 -1.58
N ARG A 104 6.12 3.49 -0.99
CA ARG A 104 6.50 4.89 -1.22
C ARG A 104 7.90 5.23 -0.68
N VAL A 105 8.37 4.52 0.33
CA VAL A 105 9.65 4.78 1.00
C VAL A 105 10.73 3.74 0.72
N LEU A 106 10.39 2.70 -0.03
CA LEU A 106 11.31 1.65 -0.43
C LEU A 106 12.02 1.98 -1.74
N ASP A 107 13.25 1.47 -1.88
CA ASP A 107 14.00 1.57 -3.12
C ASP A 107 13.78 0.34 -4.01
N SER A 108 13.42 -0.81 -3.42
CA SER A 108 13.15 -2.05 -4.13
C SER A 108 12.26 -3.01 -3.33
N ALA A 109 11.84 -4.09 -3.96
CA ALA A 109 11.02 -5.11 -3.32
C ALA A 109 11.44 -6.54 -3.71
N VAL A 110 11.15 -7.47 -2.80
CA VAL A 110 11.13 -8.91 -3.09
C VAL A 110 9.66 -9.33 -3.20
N ALA A 111 9.25 -9.72 -4.39
CA ALA A 111 7.90 -10.24 -4.64
C ALA A 111 7.92 -11.77 -4.51
N LEU A 112 7.28 -12.28 -3.48
CA LEU A 112 7.18 -13.72 -3.21
C LEU A 112 5.97 -14.32 -3.90
N PHE A 113 6.18 -15.44 -4.57
CA PHE A 113 5.14 -16.24 -5.20
C PHE A 113 5.16 -17.65 -4.64
N ASP A 114 4.00 -18.24 -4.45
CA ASP A 114 3.87 -19.66 -4.12
C ASP A 114 4.12 -20.50 -5.38
N SER A 115 4.99 -21.50 -5.31
CA SER A 115 5.35 -22.36 -6.46
C SER A 115 4.19 -23.18 -7.00
N VAL A 116 3.13 -23.40 -6.18
CA VAL A 116 1.91 -24.13 -6.53
C VAL A 116 0.81 -23.17 -6.99
N ALA A 117 0.49 -22.15 -6.21
CA ALA A 117 -0.59 -21.23 -6.53
C ALA A 117 -0.19 -20.19 -7.61
N GLY A 118 1.09 -19.83 -7.70
CA GLY A 118 1.61 -18.87 -8.66
C GLY A 118 1.13 -17.44 -8.42
N VAL A 119 0.73 -16.76 -9.49
CA VAL A 119 0.20 -15.39 -9.44
C VAL A 119 -1.26 -15.42 -9.01
N GLN A 120 -1.59 -14.76 -7.92
CA GLN A 120 -2.94 -14.60 -7.38
C GLN A 120 -3.40 -13.12 -7.49
N PRO A 121 -4.69 -12.79 -7.33
CA PRO A 121 -5.19 -11.42 -7.44
C PRO A 121 -4.49 -10.42 -6.53
N GLN A 122 -4.19 -10.82 -5.30
CA GLN A 122 -3.42 -9.99 -4.39
C GLN A 122 -2.02 -9.69 -4.93
N SER A 123 -1.38 -10.67 -5.59
CA SER A 123 -0.11 -10.44 -6.28
C SER A 123 -0.25 -9.38 -7.38
N GLU A 124 -1.35 -9.40 -8.14
CA GLU A 124 -1.63 -8.41 -9.19
C GLU A 124 -1.80 -7.01 -8.61
N THR A 125 -2.52 -6.89 -7.47
CA THR A 125 -2.74 -5.60 -6.81
C THR A 125 -1.45 -5.00 -6.29
N VAL A 126 -0.67 -5.77 -5.53
CA VAL A 126 0.64 -5.32 -5.03
C VAL A 126 1.59 -4.99 -6.19
N TRP A 127 1.54 -5.79 -7.27
CA TRP A 127 2.34 -5.54 -8.48
C TRP A 127 1.97 -4.23 -9.16
N ARG A 128 0.67 -3.89 -9.28
CA ARG A 128 0.21 -2.59 -9.79
C ARG A 128 0.71 -1.43 -8.93
N GLN A 129 0.68 -1.59 -7.61
CA GLN A 129 1.21 -0.58 -6.68
C GLN A 129 2.73 -0.40 -6.86
N MET A 130 3.50 -1.49 -6.98
CA MET A 130 4.92 -1.41 -7.29
C MET A 130 5.19 -0.71 -8.63
N ASN A 131 4.34 -0.94 -9.64
CA ASN A 131 4.43 -0.24 -10.93
C ASN A 131 4.12 1.27 -10.80
N LYS A 132 3.09 1.63 -10.01
CA LYS A 132 2.74 3.03 -9.71
C LYS A 132 3.94 3.81 -9.15
N TYR A 133 4.66 3.21 -8.21
CA TYR A 133 5.83 3.81 -7.56
C TYR A 133 7.16 3.48 -8.26
N ARG A 134 7.14 2.77 -9.39
CA ARG A 134 8.31 2.35 -10.17
C ARG A 134 9.37 1.63 -9.33
N VAL A 135 8.93 0.78 -8.42
CA VAL A 135 9.80 0.02 -7.51
C VAL A 135 10.41 -1.16 -8.23
N PRO A 136 11.75 -1.21 -8.43
CA PRO A 136 12.46 -2.38 -8.94
C PRO A 136 12.26 -3.58 -8.01
N ARG A 137 12.22 -4.80 -8.60
CA ARG A 137 11.89 -5.98 -7.80
C ARG A 137 12.54 -7.26 -8.30
N ILE A 138 12.72 -8.19 -7.37
CA ILE A 138 13.09 -9.58 -7.62
C ILE A 138 11.84 -10.44 -7.37
N ALA A 139 11.55 -11.38 -8.26
CA ALA A 139 10.54 -12.41 -8.06
C ALA A 139 11.18 -13.65 -7.40
N PHE A 140 10.70 -14.04 -6.24
CA PHE A 140 11.15 -15.24 -5.55
C PHE A 140 10.03 -16.27 -5.45
N VAL A 141 10.16 -17.36 -6.18
CA VAL A 141 9.20 -18.46 -6.17
C VAL A 141 9.53 -19.39 -5.00
N ASN A 142 8.75 -19.26 -3.95
CA ASN A 142 8.92 -19.95 -2.67
C ASN A 142 8.14 -21.27 -2.63
N LYS A 143 8.41 -22.08 -1.62
CA LYS A 143 7.74 -23.37 -1.35
C LYS A 143 7.95 -24.41 -2.44
N MET A 144 9.14 -24.45 -3.03
CA MET A 144 9.51 -25.46 -4.03
C MET A 144 9.44 -26.91 -3.51
N ASP A 145 9.32 -27.09 -2.20
CA ASP A 145 9.14 -28.36 -1.50
C ASP A 145 7.70 -28.87 -1.45
N ARG A 146 6.72 -28.09 -1.92
CA ARG A 146 5.29 -28.49 -1.91
C ARG A 146 4.91 -29.33 -3.12
N ALA A 147 3.97 -30.27 -2.92
CA ALA A 147 3.39 -31.04 -4.01
C ALA A 147 2.72 -30.13 -5.05
N GLY A 148 3.03 -30.31 -6.33
CA GLY A 148 2.60 -29.46 -7.44
C GLY A 148 3.48 -28.24 -7.70
N ALA A 149 4.61 -28.11 -7.02
CA ALA A 149 5.54 -27.00 -7.21
C ALA A 149 6.13 -26.97 -8.63
N ASN A 150 6.06 -25.81 -9.30
CA ASN A 150 6.59 -25.63 -10.64
C ASN A 150 7.08 -24.20 -10.87
N PHE A 151 8.37 -24.01 -10.83
CA PHE A 151 9.02 -22.71 -11.01
C PHE A 151 8.73 -22.06 -12.37
N LEU A 152 8.93 -22.83 -13.46
CA LEU A 152 8.81 -22.28 -14.82
C LEU A 152 7.37 -21.88 -15.14
N ARG A 153 6.39 -22.64 -14.64
CA ARG A 153 4.97 -22.26 -14.75
C ARG A 153 4.68 -20.92 -14.08
N VAL A 154 5.23 -20.69 -12.88
CA VAL A 154 5.04 -19.42 -12.17
C VAL A 154 5.71 -18.27 -12.94
N VAL A 155 6.90 -18.48 -13.50
CA VAL A 155 7.59 -17.50 -14.37
C VAL A 155 6.71 -17.13 -15.57
N GLU A 156 6.08 -18.11 -16.23
CA GLU A 156 5.13 -17.82 -17.32
C GLU A 156 3.86 -17.10 -16.84
N MET A 157 3.33 -17.43 -15.65
CA MET A 157 2.22 -16.68 -15.06
C MET A 157 2.59 -15.22 -14.79
N ILE A 158 3.81 -14.95 -14.31
CA ILE A 158 4.32 -13.59 -14.13
C ILE A 158 4.32 -12.84 -15.46
N ARG A 159 4.77 -13.49 -16.55
CA ARG A 159 4.75 -12.89 -17.90
C ARG A 159 3.33 -12.61 -18.39
N ALA A 160 2.45 -13.60 -18.30
CA ALA A 160 1.12 -13.52 -18.87
C ALA A 160 0.16 -12.60 -18.07
N ARG A 161 0.10 -12.79 -16.73
CA ARG A 161 -0.87 -12.09 -15.87
C ARG A 161 -0.38 -10.73 -15.40
N LEU A 162 0.92 -10.59 -15.09
CA LEU A 162 1.49 -9.33 -14.60
C LEU A 162 2.07 -8.46 -15.74
N ARG A 163 2.08 -8.99 -16.99
CA ARG A 163 2.66 -8.33 -18.17
C ARG A 163 4.10 -7.85 -17.91
N ALA A 164 4.84 -8.63 -17.16
CA ALA A 164 6.24 -8.38 -16.84
C ALA A 164 7.15 -9.15 -17.79
N ASN A 165 8.43 -8.82 -17.78
CA ASN A 165 9.47 -9.56 -18.47
C ASN A 165 10.36 -10.31 -17.45
N PRO A 166 9.94 -11.50 -16.96
CA PRO A 166 10.72 -12.27 -16.02
C PRO A 166 11.93 -12.94 -16.70
N VAL A 167 13.08 -12.81 -16.07
CA VAL A 167 14.34 -13.44 -16.48
C VAL A 167 14.79 -14.38 -15.37
N ALA A 168 14.77 -15.68 -15.63
CA ALA A 168 15.27 -16.66 -14.67
C ALA A 168 16.79 -16.53 -14.54
N ILE A 169 17.30 -16.28 -13.34
CA ILE A 169 18.73 -16.29 -13.01
C ILE A 169 19.13 -17.55 -12.23
N GLN A 170 18.13 -18.33 -11.84
CA GLN A 170 18.29 -19.63 -11.21
C GLN A 170 17.31 -20.64 -11.80
N LEU A 171 17.63 -21.93 -11.68
CA LEU A 171 16.70 -23.03 -11.93
C LEU A 171 16.68 -23.96 -10.70
N PRO A 172 15.54 -24.60 -10.38
CA PRO A 172 15.48 -25.56 -9.29
C PRO A 172 16.16 -26.87 -9.65
N ILE A 173 16.76 -27.51 -8.65
CA ILE A 173 17.24 -28.90 -8.72
C ILE A 173 16.20 -29.76 -8.03
N GLY A 174 15.38 -30.45 -8.82
CA GLY A 174 14.21 -31.15 -8.32
C GLY A 174 13.03 -30.22 -7.99
N ALA A 175 11.94 -30.81 -7.56
CA ALA A 175 10.74 -30.12 -7.08
C ALA A 175 10.04 -31.03 -6.06
N GLU A 176 9.12 -30.48 -5.27
CA GLU A 176 8.40 -31.22 -4.24
C GLU A 176 9.37 -31.87 -3.23
N ASP A 177 9.14 -33.12 -2.88
CA ASP A 177 10.02 -33.84 -1.94
C ASP A 177 11.46 -34.05 -2.47
N THR A 178 11.67 -33.90 -3.79
CA THR A 178 12.98 -34.01 -4.43
C THR A 178 13.69 -32.66 -4.60
N PHE A 179 13.16 -31.58 -4.05
CA PHE A 179 13.81 -30.28 -4.12
C PHE A 179 15.08 -30.23 -3.26
N GLU A 180 16.24 -30.29 -3.89
CA GLU A 180 17.54 -30.37 -3.21
C GLU A 180 18.30 -29.05 -3.18
N GLY A 181 18.18 -28.23 -4.23
CA GLY A 181 18.95 -27.01 -4.36
C GLY A 181 18.57 -26.18 -5.57
N VAL A 182 19.45 -25.28 -5.99
CA VAL A 182 19.24 -24.44 -7.17
C VAL A 182 20.49 -24.42 -8.05
N ILE A 183 20.31 -24.16 -9.35
CA ILE A 183 21.39 -23.87 -10.29
C ILE A 183 21.52 -22.37 -10.42
N ASP A 184 22.69 -21.82 -10.13
CA ASP A 184 23.05 -20.44 -10.45
C ASP A 184 23.46 -20.37 -11.93
N LEU A 185 22.65 -19.69 -12.74
CA LEU A 185 22.87 -19.59 -14.18
C LEU A 185 23.99 -18.61 -14.56
N ILE A 186 24.40 -17.72 -13.68
CA ILE A 186 25.51 -16.81 -13.91
C ILE A 186 26.81 -17.56 -13.73
N ARG A 187 26.96 -18.26 -12.59
CA ARG A 187 28.19 -19.05 -12.27
C ARG A 187 28.20 -20.40 -12.92
N MET A 188 27.09 -20.88 -13.45
CA MET A 188 26.91 -22.26 -13.95
C MET A 188 27.34 -23.32 -12.94
N LYS A 189 26.85 -23.18 -11.72
CA LYS A 189 27.06 -24.08 -10.60
C LYS A 189 25.76 -24.42 -9.90
N ALA A 190 25.67 -25.62 -9.37
CA ALA A 190 24.62 -26.07 -8.49
C ALA A 190 24.95 -25.68 -7.05
N ILE A 191 23.97 -25.20 -6.30
CA ILE A 191 24.08 -24.83 -4.88
C ILE A 191 23.19 -25.78 -4.06
N TYR A 192 23.80 -26.43 -3.08
CA TYR A 192 23.14 -27.32 -2.14
C TYR A 192 23.33 -26.82 -0.72
N TRP A 193 22.28 -26.83 0.08
CA TRP A 193 22.30 -26.42 1.48
C TRP A 193 22.26 -27.63 2.42
N ASP A 194 23.08 -27.59 3.46
CA ASP A 194 23.13 -28.62 4.49
C ASP A 194 21.98 -28.43 5.50
N MET A 195 21.08 -29.39 5.57
CA MET A 195 19.91 -29.34 6.44
C MET A 195 20.27 -29.55 7.93
N GLU A 196 21.33 -30.26 8.24
CA GLU A 196 21.80 -30.47 9.64
C GLU A 196 22.22 -29.15 10.29
N THR A 197 22.73 -28.23 9.47
CA THR A 197 23.11 -26.87 9.90
C THR A 197 22.01 -25.82 9.68
N GLN A 198 20.78 -26.24 9.44
CA GLN A 198 19.66 -25.33 9.11
C GLN A 198 19.96 -24.42 7.91
N GLY A 199 20.70 -24.93 6.94
CA GLY A 199 21.10 -24.20 5.74
C GLY A 199 22.25 -23.20 5.94
N MET A 200 22.88 -23.13 7.12
CA MET A 200 24.05 -22.25 7.35
C MET A 200 25.25 -22.63 6.50
N LYS A 201 25.44 -23.94 6.26
CA LYS A 201 26.47 -24.45 5.35
C LYS A 201 25.85 -24.75 4.00
N PHE A 202 26.59 -24.45 2.97
CA PHE A 202 26.23 -24.73 1.58
C PHE A 202 27.49 -25.15 0.81
N GLU A 203 27.29 -25.74 -0.35
CA GLU A 203 28.36 -26.11 -1.25
C GLU A 203 28.01 -25.88 -2.71
N TYR A 204 29.01 -25.51 -3.49
CA TYR A 204 28.93 -25.47 -4.94
C TYR A 204 29.34 -26.81 -5.53
N ARG A 205 28.49 -27.34 -6.38
CA ARG A 205 28.77 -28.58 -7.15
C ARG A 205 28.58 -28.30 -8.64
N ASP A 206 29.05 -29.24 -9.46
CA ASP A 206 28.76 -29.22 -10.88
C ASP A 206 27.26 -29.49 -11.12
N ILE A 207 26.73 -28.91 -12.19
CA ILE A 207 25.33 -29.06 -12.56
C ILE A 207 25.07 -30.53 -12.90
N PRO A 208 23.99 -31.16 -12.36
CA PRO A 208 23.63 -32.52 -12.75
C PRO A 208 23.48 -32.63 -14.26
N GLU A 209 24.03 -33.71 -14.87
CA GLU A 209 24.12 -33.87 -16.32
C GLU A 209 22.73 -33.74 -17.00
N GLN A 210 21.71 -34.27 -16.36
CA GLN A 210 20.32 -34.22 -16.83
C GLN A 210 19.72 -32.81 -16.90
N LEU A 211 20.27 -31.84 -16.16
CA LEU A 211 19.80 -30.44 -16.11
C LEU A 211 20.73 -29.50 -16.90
N ARG A 212 21.87 -29.98 -17.38
CA ARG A 212 22.86 -29.16 -18.06
C ARG A 212 22.31 -28.48 -19.32
N ALA A 213 21.66 -29.23 -20.18
CA ALA A 213 21.07 -28.66 -21.42
C ALA A 213 20.02 -27.55 -21.11
N GLN A 214 19.16 -27.77 -20.10
CA GLN A 214 18.21 -26.78 -19.67
C GLN A 214 18.91 -25.54 -19.07
N ALA A 215 19.94 -25.75 -18.26
CA ALA A 215 20.71 -24.65 -17.68
C ALA A 215 21.39 -23.80 -18.77
N GLU A 216 21.95 -24.43 -19.80
CA GLU A 216 22.57 -23.74 -20.96
C GLU A 216 21.56 -22.96 -21.75
N GLU A 217 20.36 -23.52 -22.01
CA GLU A 217 19.25 -22.81 -22.67
C GLU A 217 18.84 -21.56 -21.90
N TYR A 218 18.56 -21.68 -20.60
CA TYR A 218 18.14 -20.54 -19.80
C TYR A 218 19.26 -19.53 -19.55
N ARG A 219 20.51 -19.98 -19.47
CA ARG A 219 21.67 -19.08 -19.48
C ARG A 219 21.70 -18.25 -20.76
N GLY A 220 21.47 -18.86 -21.92
CA GLY A 220 21.40 -18.13 -23.19
C GLY A 220 20.35 -17.03 -23.17
N LYS A 221 19.13 -17.32 -22.72
CA LYS A 221 18.05 -16.32 -22.55
C LYS A 221 18.43 -15.21 -21.57
N MET A 222 19.11 -15.56 -20.49
CA MET A 222 19.58 -14.57 -19.50
C MET A 222 20.69 -13.67 -20.06
N ILE A 223 21.63 -14.22 -20.83
CA ILE A 223 22.71 -13.45 -21.49
C ILE A 223 22.10 -12.49 -22.54
N GLU A 224 21.15 -12.95 -23.34
CA GLU A 224 20.41 -12.11 -24.29
C GLU A 224 19.74 -10.95 -23.55
N ALA A 225 19.01 -11.23 -22.47
CA ALA A 225 18.41 -10.20 -21.64
C ALA A 225 19.43 -9.22 -21.04
N ALA A 226 20.62 -9.67 -20.66
CA ALA A 226 21.68 -8.80 -20.16
C ALA A 226 22.28 -7.93 -21.27
N ALA A 227 22.45 -8.48 -22.47
CA ALA A 227 23.02 -7.78 -23.62
C ALA A 227 22.17 -6.59 -24.08
N GLU A 228 20.84 -6.69 -23.96
CA GLU A 228 19.90 -5.61 -24.28
C GLU A 228 20.01 -4.36 -23.37
N ALA A 229 20.87 -4.37 -22.36
CA ALA A 229 21.01 -3.26 -21.43
C ALA A 229 21.61 -2.01 -22.07
N ASN A 230 22.58 -2.18 -22.97
CA ASN A 230 23.25 -1.07 -23.65
C ASN A 230 23.95 -1.54 -24.95
N ASP A 231 24.27 -0.59 -25.81
CA ASP A 231 24.87 -0.86 -27.13
C ASP A 231 26.18 -1.65 -27.04
N THR A 232 27.00 -1.41 -26.02
CA THR A 232 28.30 -2.08 -25.87
C THR A 232 28.14 -3.59 -25.64
N LEU A 233 27.23 -3.96 -24.72
CA LEU A 233 26.92 -5.36 -24.44
C LEU A 233 26.22 -6.03 -25.61
N MET A 234 25.33 -5.30 -26.31
CA MET A 234 24.64 -5.80 -27.49
C MET A 234 25.61 -6.06 -28.64
N HIS A 235 26.57 -5.16 -28.91
CA HIS A 235 27.60 -5.40 -29.94
C HIS A 235 28.43 -6.64 -29.65
N LYS A 236 28.93 -6.78 -28.41
CA LYS A 236 29.67 -8.00 -28.01
C LYS A 236 28.84 -9.27 -28.26
N TYR A 237 27.58 -9.25 -27.86
CA TYR A 237 26.69 -10.41 -28.02
C TYR A 237 26.48 -10.77 -29.50
N LEU A 238 26.25 -9.77 -30.36
CA LEU A 238 26.05 -9.97 -31.81
C LEU A 238 27.30 -10.41 -32.56
N GLU A 239 28.47 -10.00 -32.08
CA GLU A 239 29.76 -10.42 -32.62
C GLU A 239 30.21 -11.80 -32.10
N HIS A 240 29.34 -12.52 -31.40
CA HIS A 240 29.58 -13.80 -30.77
C HIS A 240 30.73 -13.80 -29.73
N GLU A 241 31.06 -12.66 -29.16
CA GLU A 241 31.94 -12.58 -28.02
C GLU A 241 31.22 -13.02 -26.73
N GLN A 242 31.92 -13.72 -25.86
CA GLN A 242 31.34 -14.13 -24.58
C GLN A 242 31.30 -12.97 -23.62
N LEU A 243 30.09 -12.69 -23.07
CA LEU A 243 29.95 -11.77 -21.95
C LEU A 243 30.52 -12.43 -20.68
N SER A 244 31.38 -11.70 -19.97
CA SER A 244 31.84 -12.12 -18.65
C SER A 244 30.71 -12.10 -17.61
N ASP A 245 30.87 -12.84 -16.51
CA ASP A 245 29.91 -12.83 -15.41
C ASP A 245 29.64 -11.42 -14.84
N ALA A 246 30.68 -10.57 -14.83
CA ALA A 246 30.56 -9.16 -14.40
C ALA A 246 29.69 -8.34 -15.36
N GLU A 247 29.86 -8.51 -16.68
CA GLU A 247 29.06 -7.84 -17.70
C GLU A 247 27.61 -8.32 -17.68
N ILE A 248 27.37 -9.63 -17.47
CA ILE A 248 26.02 -10.18 -17.31
C ILE A 248 25.35 -9.54 -16.09
N ARG A 249 26.03 -9.49 -14.94
CA ARG A 249 25.49 -8.86 -13.72
C ARG A 249 25.19 -7.39 -13.94
N GLN A 250 26.09 -6.66 -14.58
CA GLN A 250 25.88 -5.24 -14.89
C GLN A 250 24.66 -5.04 -15.78
N GLY A 251 24.53 -5.77 -16.87
CA GLY A 251 23.42 -5.66 -17.80
C GLY A 251 22.09 -6.00 -17.15
N LEU A 252 22.01 -7.09 -16.38
CA LEU A 252 20.81 -7.46 -15.63
C LEU A 252 20.45 -6.40 -14.59
N ARG A 253 21.43 -5.85 -13.87
CA ARG A 253 21.20 -4.77 -12.89
C ARG A 253 20.64 -3.52 -13.56
N GLU A 254 21.25 -3.04 -14.63
CA GLU A 254 20.80 -1.84 -15.36
C GLU A 254 19.35 -1.96 -15.81
N ARG A 255 18.98 -3.12 -16.37
CA ARG A 255 17.59 -3.36 -16.81
C ARG A 255 16.60 -3.54 -15.68
N SER A 256 17.05 -4.20 -14.59
CA SER A 256 16.21 -4.34 -13.38
C SER A 256 15.89 -2.99 -12.74
N LEU A 257 16.89 -2.09 -12.64
CA LEU A 257 16.72 -0.74 -12.11
C LEU A 257 15.76 0.11 -12.96
N ARG A 258 15.73 -0.12 -14.29
CA ARG A 258 14.77 0.53 -15.20
C ARG A 258 13.39 -0.14 -15.24
N ASN A 259 13.19 -1.22 -14.46
CA ASN A 259 11.97 -2.06 -14.49
C ASN A 259 11.66 -2.68 -15.86
N GLU A 260 12.67 -2.90 -16.69
CA GLU A 260 12.55 -3.57 -17.98
C GLU A 260 12.52 -5.09 -17.86
N VAL A 261 13.19 -5.63 -16.85
CA VAL A 261 13.19 -7.05 -16.49
C VAL A 261 12.92 -7.27 -15.02
N VAL A 262 12.43 -8.45 -14.68
CA VAL A 262 12.27 -8.91 -13.30
C VAL A 262 13.05 -10.19 -13.14
N LEU A 263 14.06 -10.16 -12.29
CA LEU A 263 14.89 -11.34 -12.05
C LEU A 263 14.10 -12.37 -11.24
N ALA A 264 14.01 -13.59 -11.75
CA ALA A 264 13.27 -14.69 -11.13
C ALA A 264 14.20 -15.71 -10.51
N MET A 265 13.94 -16.03 -9.25
CA MET A 265 14.67 -16.97 -8.40
C MET A 265 13.71 -17.96 -7.76
N CYS A 266 14.23 -19.03 -7.18
CA CYS A 266 13.41 -20.03 -6.49
C CYS A 266 14.06 -20.53 -5.21
N GLY A 267 13.22 -21.09 -4.32
CA GLY A 267 13.68 -21.69 -3.09
C GLY A 267 12.55 -22.25 -2.22
N SER A 268 12.90 -22.66 -1.04
CA SER A 268 11.99 -23.04 0.03
C SER A 268 12.49 -22.44 1.35
N ALA A 269 11.87 -21.36 1.78
CA ALA A 269 12.21 -20.72 3.06
C ALA A 269 11.97 -21.69 4.22
N PHE A 270 10.89 -22.49 4.17
CA PHE A 270 10.61 -23.50 5.19
C PHE A 270 11.71 -24.59 5.28
N LYS A 271 12.25 -25.00 4.15
CA LYS A 271 13.36 -25.97 4.08
C LYS A 271 14.74 -25.31 4.12
N ASN A 272 14.85 -24.02 4.46
CA ASN A 272 16.12 -23.30 4.59
C ASN A 272 16.99 -23.31 3.32
N LYS A 273 16.38 -23.28 2.13
CA LYS A 273 17.05 -23.35 0.82
C LYS A 273 16.75 -22.12 -0.03
N GLY A 274 17.78 -21.44 -0.52
CA GLY A 274 17.66 -20.34 -1.48
C GLY A 274 17.59 -18.94 -0.90
N VAL A 275 17.31 -18.74 0.39
CA VAL A 275 17.13 -17.40 1.00
C VAL A 275 18.44 -16.60 1.04
N GLN A 276 19.58 -17.26 1.31
CA GLN A 276 20.88 -16.58 1.28
C GLN A 276 21.25 -16.12 -0.13
N ALA A 277 20.96 -16.95 -1.15
CA ALA A 277 21.16 -16.57 -2.54
C ALA A 277 20.23 -15.39 -2.94
N LEU A 278 19.04 -15.29 -2.36
CA LEU A 278 18.17 -14.13 -2.53
C LEU A 278 18.80 -12.87 -1.93
N LEU A 279 19.42 -12.95 -0.75
CA LEU A 279 20.13 -11.81 -0.14
C LEU A 279 21.34 -11.37 -1.01
N ASP A 280 22.07 -12.29 -1.62
CA ASP A 280 23.13 -11.97 -2.57
C ASP A 280 22.58 -11.24 -3.79
N ALA A 281 21.47 -11.71 -4.35
CA ALA A 281 20.78 -11.05 -5.46
C ALA A 281 20.27 -9.65 -5.10
N VAL A 282 19.78 -9.44 -3.89
CA VAL A 282 19.40 -8.10 -3.38
C VAL A 282 20.61 -7.15 -3.40
N ILE A 283 21.78 -7.61 -2.95
CA ILE A 283 22.99 -6.79 -2.98
C ILE A 283 23.41 -6.51 -4.42
N GLU A 284 23.43 -7.52 -5.29
CA GLU A 284 23.95 -7.40 -6.65
C GLU A 284 23.03 -6.58 -7.57
N PHE A 285 21.72 -6.79 -7.50
CA PHE A 285 20.81 -6.30 -8.53
C PHE A 285 19.88 -5.17 -8.08
N MET A 286 19.63 -5.03 -6.77
CA MET A 286 18.70 -4.00 -6.29
C MET A 286 19.40 -2.66 -6.03
N PRO A 287 18.67 -1.53 -6.17
CA PRO A 287 19.24 -0.20 -6.05
C PRO A 287 19.70 0.11 -4.63
N SER A 288 20.70 0.95 -4.54
CA SER A 288 21.00 1.76 -3.36
C SER A 288 20.26 3.10 -3.44
N PRO A 289 20.18 3.88 -2.36
CA PRO A 289 19.56 5.21 -2.40
C PRO A 289 20.14 6.17 -3.46
N VAL A 290 21.41 6.02 -3.82
CA VAL A 290 22.07 6.86 -4.85
C VAL A 290 21.77 6.41 -6.28
N ASP A 291 21.28 5.20 -6.48
CA ASP A 291 20.81 4.73 -7.79
C ASP A 291 19.40 5.24 -8.11
N MET A 292 18.69 5.71 -7.08
CA MET A 292 17.32 6.21 -7.25
C MET A 292 17.32 7.66 -7.74
N PRO A 293 16.29 8.08 -8.50
CA PRO A 293 16.15 9.47 -8.89
C PRO A 293 16.07 10.40 -7.67
N ASP A 294 16.55 11.64 -7.84
CA ASP A 294 16.40 12.69 -6.84
C ASP A 294 14.95 12.84 -6.41
N VAL A 295 14.70 12.91 -5.10
CA VAL A 295 13.34 13.06 -4.58
C VAL A 295 12.79 14.42 -4.93
N LYS A 296 11.58 14.44 -5.49
CA LYS A 296 10.88 15.65 -5.94
C LYS A 296 9.97 16.21 -4.85
N GLY A 297 9.81 17.51 -4.85
CA GLY A 297 8.91 18.22 -3.96
C GLY A 297 8.66 19.65 -4.43
N LEU A 298 8.00 20.43 -3.57
CA LEU A 298 7.75 21.84 -3.78
C LEU A 298 8.46 22.64 -2.68
N ASN A 299 9.09 23.74 -3.04
CA ASN A 299 9.71 24.66 -2.07
C ASN A 299 8.64 25.50 -1.33
N ASP A 300 9.07 26.46 -0.51
CA ASP A 300 8.21 27.39 0.25
C ASP A 300 7.37 28.33 -0.63
N ARG A 301 7.67 28.41 -1.94
CA ARG A 301 6.96 29.22 -2.95
C ARG A 301 6.08 28.37 -3.88
N ASP A 302 5.87 27.09 -3.53
CA ASP A 302 5.17 26.11 -4.37
C ASP A 302 5.84 25.86 -5.76
N GLU A 303 7.16 26.13 -5.87
CA GLU A 303 7.94 25.84 -7.06
C GLU A 303 8.58 24.44 -6.96
N PRO A 304 8.74 23.69 -8.08
CA PRO A 304 9.42 22.40 -8.09
C PRO A 304 10.85 22.48 -7.55
N ASP A 305 11.19 21.60 -6.63
CA ASP A 305 12.52 21.44 -6.05
C ASP A 305 12.87 19.97 -5.91
N THR A 306 14.15 19.65 -5.77
CA THR A 306 14.65 18.28 -5.65
C THR A 306 15.67 18.16 -4.53
N ARG A 307 15.83 16.94 -4.00
CA ARG A 307 16.88 16.60 -3.02
C ARG A 307 17.62 15.35 -3.47
N GLN A 308 18.94 15.43 -3.41
CA GLN A 308 19.85 14.33 -3.69
C GLN A 308 20.08 13.49 -2.44
N ALA A 309 20.26 12.20 -2.61
CA ALA A 309 20.54 11.26 -1.52
C ALA A 309 21.99 11.40 -1.01
N ARG A 310 22.27 12.50 -0.33
CA ARG A 310 23.60 12.88 0.20
C ARG A 310 23.48 13.45 1.60
N ASP A 311 24.49 13.20 2.44
CA ASP A 311 24.52 13.71 3.81
C ASP A 311 24.75 15.23 3.91
N ASP A 312 25.44 15.81 2.92
CA ASP A 312 25.73 17.25 2.85
C ASP A 312 24.60 18.07 2.21
N SER A 313 23.52 17.42 1.76
CA SER A 313 22.30 18.09 1.27
C SER A 313 21.42 18.57 2.42
N PRO A 314 20.53 19.57 2.20
CA PRO A 314 19.56 19.97 3.21
C PRO A 314 18.68 18.80 3.63
N PHE A 315 18.37 18.68 4.91
CA PHE A 315 17.58 17.58 5.45
C PHE A 315 16.18 17.51 4.85
N SER A 316 15.79 16.32 4.41
CA SER A 316 14.42 16.00 4.06
C SER A 316 14.09 14.54 4.35
N ALA A 317 12.92 14.29 4.92
CA ALA A 317 12.41 12.96 5.26
C ALA A 317 10.89 12.91 5.10
N LEU A 318 10.37 11.72 4.94
CA LEU A 318 8.94 11.45 4.84
C LEU A 318 8.52 10.54 6.01
N ALA A 319 7.56 11.01 6.81
CA ALA A 319 6.92 10.19 7.84
C ALA A 319 5.92 9.25 7.16
N PHE A 320 6.15 7.94 7.25
CA PHE A 320 5.33 6.96 6.53
C PHE A 320 4.49 6.06 7.45
N LYS A 321 4.80 6.01 8.74
CA LYS A 321 4.04 5.24 9.72
C LYS A 321 4.10 5.90 11.10
N ILE A 322 2.99 5.88 11.80
CA ILE A 322 2.89 6.27 13.20
C ILE A 322 2.39 5.08 13.98
N LEU A 323 3.02 4.83 15.12
CA LEU A 323 2.63 3.79 16.07
C LEU A 323 2.48 4.44 17.46
N ASN A 324 1.42 4.08 18.16
CA ASN A 324 1.20 4.54 19.52
C ASN A 324 1.73 3.48 20.51
N ASP A 325 2.91 3.73 21.04
CA ASP A 325 3.57 2.82 21.97
C ASP A 325 3.18 3.18 23.42
N PRO A 326 2.76 2.21 24.24
CA PRO A 326 2.33 2.48 25.62
C PRO A 326 3.42 3.04 26.52
N PHE A 327 4.71 2.84 26.20
CA PHE A 327 5.85 3.24 27.03
C PHE A 327 6.50 4.55 26.57
N VAL A 328 6.59 4.79 25.27
CA VAL A 328 7.30 5.96 24.71
C VAL A 328 6.35 6.96 24.02
N GLY A 329 5.07 6.64 23.91
CA GLY A 329 4.08 7.47 23.22
C GLY A 329 4.15 7.34 21.71
N ASN A 330 3.94 8.45 21.00
CA ASN A 330 3.96 8.42 19.53
C ASN A 330 5.35 8.12 18.99
N LEU A 331 5.46 7.06 18.23
CA LEU A 331 6.63 6.63 17.51
C LEU A 331 6.40 6.89 16.02
N THR A 332 7.15 7.83 15.43
CA THR A 332 7.03 8.23 14.04
C THR A 332 8.14 7.59 13.22
N PHE A 333 7.79 6.68 12.33
CA PHE A 333 8.73 6.08 11.37
C PHE A 333 8.89 7.00 10.18
N PHE A 334 10.13 7.22 9.76
CA PHE A 334 10.43 8.10 8.64
C PHE A 334 11.61 7.57 7.81
N ARG A 335 11.59 7.89 6.52
CA ARG A 335 12.69 7.68 5.58
C ARG A 335 13.41 9.01 5.36
N VAL A 336 14.73 9.03 5.57
CA VAL A 336 15.57 10.17 5.22
C VAL A 336 15.95 10.08 3.75
N TYR A 337 15.61 11.10 2.98
CA TYR A 337 15.99 11.20 1.56
C TYR A 337 17.28 11.99 1.38
N SER A 338 17.51 13.01 2.19
CA SER A 338 18.70 13.86 2.11
C SER A 338 19.08 14.42 3.48
N GLY A 339 20.35 14.75 3.64
CA GLY A 339 20.87 15.36 4.86
C GLY A 339 21.02 14.40 6.03
N VAL A 340 21.28 14.96 7.19
CA VAL A 340 21.49 14.28 8.46
C VAL A 340 20.53 14.82 9.50
N LEU A 341 19.97 13.96 10.32
CA LEU A 341 19.13 14.31 11.47
C LEU A 341 19.77 13.81 12.76
N ASN A 342 19.97 14.69 13.72
CA ASN A 342 20.49 14.33 15.03
C ASN A 342 19.39 14.30 16.10
N SER A 343 19.59 13.51 17.13
CA SER A 343 18.73 13.52 18.31
C SER A 343 18.75 14.92 18.94
N GLY A 344 17.56 15.46 19.24
CA GLY A 344 17.39 16.81 19.78
C GLY A 344 17.27 17.93 18.74
N ASP A 345 17.49 17.66 17.44
CA ASP A 345 17.30 18.64 16.37
C ASP A 345 15.85 19.09 16.26
N THR A 346 15.67 20.27 15.67
CA THR A 346 14.35 20.81 15.33
C THR A 346 14.15 20.71 13.82
N VAL A 347 13.03 20.16 13.41
CA VAL A 347 12.63 20.02 12.00
C VAL A 347 11.41 20.89 11.71
N TYR A 348 11.18 21.20 10.45
CA TYR A 348 9.99 21.89 9.96
C TYR A 348 9.03 20.92 9.30
N VAL A 349 7.73 21.09 9.59
CA VAL A 349 6.64 20.33 8.97
C VAL A 349 5.85 21.27 8.06
N PRO A 350 6.14 21.30 6.75
CA PRO A 350 5.60 22.31 5.83
C PRO A 350 4.07 22.29 5.75
N THR A 351 3.48 21.09 5.69
CA THR A 351 2.02 20.88 5.61
C THR A 351 1.25 21.52 6.77
N LYS A 352 1.89 21.67 7.92
CA LYS A 352 1.30 22.25 9.16
C LYS A 352 1.89 23.60 9.52
N ARG A 353 2.90 24.05 8.79
CA ARG A 353 3.66 25.29 9.07
C ARG A 353 4.16 25.36 10.52
N LYS A 354 4.62 24.22 11.06
CA LYS A 354 5.06 24.09 12.44
C LYS A 354 6.48 23.56 12.53
N LYS A 355 7.17 23.97 13.61
CA LYS A 355 8.46 23.41 14.02
C LYS A 355 8.22 22.31 15.04
N GLU A 356 8.86 21.18 14.89
CA GLU A 356 8.79 20.02 15.79
C GLU A 356 10.20 19.67 16.28
N ARG A 357 10.33 19.32 17.54
CA ARG A 357 11.62 18.90 18.11
C ARG A 357 11.68 17.38 18.17
N ILE A 358 12.74 16.82 17.62
CA ILE A 358 13.07 15.41 17.75
C ILE A 358 13.50 15.13 19.20
N GLY A 359 12.82 14.22 19.86
CA GLY A 359 13.24 13.75 21.19
C GLY A 359 14.39 12.78 21.07
N ARG A 360 14.06 11.50 20.84
CA ARG A 360 15.03 10.41 20.64
C ARG A 360 14.89 9.84 19.24
N LEU A 361 16.01 9.38 18.69
CA LEU A 361 16.04 8.61 17.44
C LEU A 361 16.25 7.15 17.75
N LEU A 362 15.50 6.30 17.11
CA LEU A 362 15.50 4.85 17.34
C LEU A 362 15.73 4.10 16.03
N GLN A 363 16.60 3.12 16.07
CA GLN A 363 16.67 2.07 15.07
C GLN A 363 15.78 0.91 15.52
N MET A 364 14.94 0.44 14.63
CA MET A 364 13.97 -0.60 14.93
C MET A 364 14.46 -1.97 14.45
N HIS A 365 14.17 -2.98 15.26
CA HIS A 365 14.36 -4.39 14.96
C HIS A 365 13.07 -5.13 15.36
N ALA A 366 12.03 -4.99 14.52
CA ALA A 366 10.65 -5.39 14.83
C ALA A 366 10.12 -4.69 16.10
N SER A 367 9.93 -5.41 17.20
CA SER A 367 9.52 -4.86 18.51
C SER A 367 10.67 -4.21 19.30
N ASP A 368 11.91 -4.64 19.04
CA ASP A 368 13.07 -4.15 19.76
C ASP A 368 13.56 -2.82 19.19
N ARG A 369 14.13 -1.99 20.03
CA ARG A 369 14.55 -0.64 19.68
C ARG A 369 15.91 -0.31 20.30
N THR A 370 16.78 0.24 19.45
CA THR A 370 18.09 0.73 19.85
C THR A 370 18.15 2.23 19.67
N GLU A 371 18.52 2.98 20.69
CA GLU A 371 18.69 4.43 20.60
C GLU A 371 19.93 4.78 19.77
N ILE A 372 19.77 5.67 18.80
CA ILE A 372 20.82 6.16 17.92
C ILE A 372 20.95 7.67 18.02
N LYS A 373 22.14 8.20 17.74
CA LYS A 373 22.42 9.63 17.86
C LYS A 373 22.06 10.41 16.60
N GLU A 374 22.21 9.80 15.46
CA GLU A 374 22.01 10.41 14.15
C GLU A 374 21.39 9.42 13.14
N VAL A 375 20.70 9.95 12.16
CA VAL A 375 20.16 9.22 10.99
C VAL A 375 20.65 9.93 9.74
N LEU A 376 21.20 9.16 8.80
CA LEU A 376 21.86 9.65 7.60
C LEU A 376 20.94 9.52 6.37
N ALA A 377 21.27 10.23 5.27
CA ALA A 377 20.56 10.12 4.01
C ALA A 377 20.44 8.65 3.56
N GLY A 378 19.26 8.26 3.07
CA GLY A 378 18.99 6.89 2.61
C GLY A 378 18.57 5.91 3.70
N ASP A 379 18.53 6.30 4.97
CA ASP A 379 18.20 5.41 6.08
C ASP A 379 16.71 5.49 6.49
N ILE A 380 16.27 4.48 7.21
CA ILE A 380 14.93 4.39 7.81
C ILE A 380 15.12 4.30 9.33
N ALA A 381 14.40 5.14 10.05
CA ALA A 381 14.45 5.16 11.51
C ALA A 381 13.09 5.58 12.11
N ALA A 382 13.00 5.58 13.42
CA ALA A 382 11.85 6.10 14.14
C ALA A 382 12.27 7.25 15.08
N ALA A 383 11.37 8.21 15.27
CA ALA A 383 11.54 9.32 16.20
C ALA A 383 10.47 9.31 17.29
N VAL A 384 10.87 9.64 18.51
CA VAL A 384 9.98 9.91 19.64
C VAL A 384 9.91 11.42 19.88
N GLY A 385 8.75 11.92 20.25
CA GLY A 385 8.57 13.31 20.67
C GLY A 385 7.85 14.19 19.65
N LEU A 386 7.61 13.72 18.42
CA LEU A 386 6.79 14.41 17.44
C LEU A 386 5.31 14.33 17.83
N LYS A 387 4.66 15.49 18.01
CA LYS A 387 3.28 15.55 18.56
C LYS A 387 2.21 15.66 17.48
N ASP A 388 2.47 16.50 16.49
CA ASP A 388 1.47 16.87 15.47
C ASP A 388 1.72 16.23 14.11
N VAL A 389 2.79 15.45 13.94
CA VAL A 389 3.12 14.75 12.70
C VAL A 389 2.13 13.61 12.46
N ILE A 390 1.68 13.47 11.22
CA ILE A 390 0.84 12.36 10.74
C ILE A 390 1.53 11.63 9.59
N THR A 391 1.03 10.46 9.25
CA THR A 391 1.51 9.69 8.09
C THR A 391 1.36 10.51 6.80
N GLY A 392 2.44 10.59 6.01
CA GLY A 392 2.52 11.41 4.79
C GLY A 392 3.09 12.80 4.99
N ASP A 393 3.34 13.25 6.22
CA ASP A 393 3.99 14.54 6.46
C ASP A 393 5.47 14.51 6.09
N THR A 394 5.93 15.61 5.52
CA THR A 394 7.35 15.87 5.28
C THR A 394 7.99 16.49 6.53
N LEU A 395 9.18 16.00 6.87
CA LEU A 395 10.07 16.61 7.85
C LEU A 395 11.26 17.18 7.08
N CYS A 396 11.55 18.47 7.22
CA CYS A 396 12.63 19.09 6.46
C CYS A 396 13.43 20.13 7.27
N ASP A 397 14.48 20.62 6.64
CA ASP A 397 15.31 21.71 7.14
C ASP A 397 14.48 22.98 7.36
N LEU A 398 14.88 23.80 8.35
CA LEU A 398 14.18 25.03 8.73
C LEU A 398 14.30 26.16 7.71
N GLU A 399 15.42 26.21 6.98
CA GLU A 399 15.74 27.28 6.03
C GLU A 399 15.55 26.86 4.57
N LYS A 400 15.77 25.57 4.29
CA LYS A 400 15.63 24.96 2.96
C LYS A 400 14.39 24.10 2.90
N VAL A 401 13.24 24.75 3.00
CA VAL A 401 11.94 24.07 3.06
C VAL A 401 11.66 23.34 1.75
N ILE A 402 11.20 22.09 1.90
CA ILE A 402 10.65 21.30 0.80
C ILE A 402 9.43 20.52 1.32
N THR A 403 8.38 20.45 0.53
CA THR A 403 7.25 19.55 0.76
C THR A 403 7.36 18.43 -0.25
N LEU A 404 7.63 17.21 0.20
CA LEU A 404 7.70 16.04 -0.66
C LEU A 404 6.30 15.67 -1.17
N GLU A 405 6.24 14.92 -2.26
CA GLU A 405 4.98 14.47 -2.84
C GLU A 405 4.13 13.74 -1.80
N LYS A 406 2.87 14.14 -1.69
CA LYS A 406 1.94 13.58 -0.71
C LYS A 406 1.57 12.14 -1.04
N MET A 407 1.36 11.34 0.00
CA MET A 407 0.74 10.03 -0.14
C MET A 407 -0.76 10.21 -0.36
N GLU A 408 -1.30 9.52 -1.34
CA GLU A 408 -2.75 9.41 -1.56
C GLU A 408 -3.26 8.17 -0.84
N PHE A 409 -4.31 8.33 -0.06
CA PHE A 409 -4.92 7.23 0.68
C PHE A 409 -6.30 6.91 0.15
N PRO A 410 -6.64 5.63 -0.08
CA PRO A 410 -7.97 5.26 -0.55
C PRO A 410 -9.03 5.63 0.50
N ALA A 411 -10.21 6.00 0.02
CA ALA A 411 -11.34 6.23 0.92
C ALA A 411 -11.88 4.91 1.47
N PRO A 412 -12.32 4.87 2.74
CA PRO A 412 -12.91 3.67 3.31
C PRO A 412 -14.18 3.26 2.56
N VAL A 413 -14.45 1.96 2.52
CA VAL A 413 -15.56 1.36 1.75
C VAL A 413 -16.64 0.73 2.62
N ILE A 414 -16.38 0.51 3.90
CA ILE A 414 -17.30 -0.07 4.87
C ILE A 414 -17.35 0.77 6.14
N SER A 415 -18.50 0.81 6.79
CA SER A 415 -18.70 1.52 8.05
C SER A 415 -19.51 0.68 9.03
N VAL A 416 -19.21 0.81 10.31
CA VAL A 416 -19.97 0.20 11.40
C VAL A 416 -20.21 1.22 12.53
N ALA A 417 -21.35 1.13 13.16
CA ALA A 417 -21.62 1.88 14.38
C ALA A 417 -20.95 1.16 15.57
N VAL A 418 -20.29 1.93 16.42
CA VAL A 418 -19.71 1.43 17.67
C VAL A 418 -20.28 2.18 18.86
N GLU A 419 -20.71 1.44 19.87
CA GLU A 419 -21.30 1.98 21.08
C GLU A 419 -20.54 1.44 22.31
N PRO A 420 -20.11 2.33 23.24
CA PRO A 420 -19.44 1.87 24.46
C PRO A 420 -20.40 1.08 25.32
N LYS A 421 -19.97 0.00 25.94
CA LYS A 421 -20.81 -0.80 26.85
C LYS A 421 -21.14 -0.06 28.15
N THR A 422 -20.26 0.82 28.61
CA THR A 422 -20.44 1.61 29.83
C THR A 422 -20.13 3.08 29.61
N LYS A 423 -20.64 3.96 30.50
CA LYS A 423 -20.29 5.38 30.46
C LYS A 423 -18.80 5.65 30.67
N ALA A 424 -18.11 4.81 31.47
CA ALA A 424 -16.67 4.92 31.66
C ALA A 424 -15.88 4.56 30.38
N ASP A 425 -16.46 3.71 29.53
CA ASP A 425 -15.85 3.35 28.26
C ASP A 425 -15.99 4.47 27.20
N GLN A 426 -16.96 5.38 27.37
CA GLN A 426 -17.22 6.43 26.38
C GLN A 426 -16.02 7.38 26.17
N GLU A 427 -15.44 7.89 27.27
CA GLU A 427 -14.27 8.77 27.19
C GLU A 427 -13.04 8.02 26.69
N ARG A 428 -12.84 6.80 27.18
CA ARG A 428 -11.73 5.92 26.75
C ARG A 428 -11.86 5.55 25.29
N MET A 429 -13.06 5.26 24.80
CA MET A 429 -13.35 4.96 23.39
C MET A 429 -12.99 6.15 22.49
N GLY A 430 -13.37 7.37 22.86
CA GLY A 430 -13.03 8.57 22.09
C GLY A 430 -11.52 8.75 21.94
N LEU A 431 -10.76 8.57 23.04
CA LEU A 431 -9.30 8.65 23.02
C LEU A 431 -8.67 7.51 22.20
N ALA A 432 -9.17 6.27 22.35
CA ALA A 432 -8.70 5.12 21.61
C ALA A 432 -8.88 5.31 20.09
N LEU A 433 -10.11 5.67 19.67
CA LEU A 433 -10.43 5.91 18.26
C LEU A 433 -9.62 7.05 17.67
N GLN A 434 -9.39 8.14 18.43
CA GLN A 434 -8.55 9.26 17.98
C GLN A 434 -7.09 8.83 17.77
N ARG A 435 -6.54 7.98 18.64
CA ARG A 435 -5.18 7.45 18.51
C ARG A 435 -5.06 6.51 17.32
N LEU A 436 -6.00 5.58 17.17
CA LEU A 436 -6.03 4.64 16.04
C LEU A 436 -6.19 5.35 14.70
N ALA A 437 -7.02 6.42 14.63
CA ALA A 437 -7.16 7.24 13.43
C ALA A 437 -5.90 8.05 13.08
N LYS A 438 -5.00 8.32 14.04
CA LYS A 438 -3.69 8.93 13.73
C LYS A 438 -2.71 7.91 13.15
N GLU A 439 -2.80 6.66 13.55
CA GLU A 439 -1.94 5.58 13.03
C GLU A 439 -2.32 5.19 11.61
N ASP A 440 -3.63 5.09 11.34
CA ASP A 440 -4.15 4.61 10.06
C ASP A 440 -4.98 5.68 9.35
N PRO A 441 -4.46 6.30 8.30
CA PRO A 441 -5.17 7.33 7.54
C PRO A 441 -6.36 6.80 6.71
N SER A 442 -6.51 5.48 6.52
CA SER A 442 -7.71 4.87 5.90
C SER A 442 -8.84 4.62 6.89
N PHE A 443 -8.53 4.69 8.19
CA PHE A 443 -9.50 4.58 9.25
C PHE A 443 -10.10 5.94 9.58
N ARG A 444 -11.42 6.08 9.52
CA ARG A 444 -12.14 7.31 9.83
C ARG A 444 -13.13 7.11 10.94
N VAL A 445 -13.29 8.16 11.74
CA VAL A 445 -14.26 8.22 12.85
C VAL A 445 -15.09 9.47 12.71
N HIS A 446 -16.39 9.34 12.76
CA HIS A 446 -17.30 10.47 12.84
C HIS A 446 -18.50 10.15 13.74
N THR A 447 -19.10 11.18 14.31
CA THR A 447 -20.34 11.03 15.07
C THR A 447 -21.50 11.42 14.15
N ASP A 448 -22.43 10.51 13.97
CA ASP A 448 -23.67 10.78 13.25
C ASP A 448 -24.52 11.75 14.07
N GLN A 449 -24.90 12.87 13.46
CA GLN A 449 -25.62 13.95 14.16
C GLN A 449 -27.06 13.60 14.47
N GLU A 450 -27.69 12.72 13.69
CA GLU A 450 -29.09 12.33 13.87
C GLU A 450 -29.23 11.22 14.91
N SER A 451 -28.42 10.17 14.79
CA SER A 451 -28.45 9.02 15.70
C SER A 451 -27.58 9.19 16.95
N SER A 452 -26.65 10.17 16.96
CA SER A 452 -25.62 10.36 17.99
C SER A 452 -24.68 9.16 18.14
N GLN A 453 -24.66 8.24 17.17
CA GLN A 453 -23.80 7.08 17.16
C GLN A 453 -22.39 7.44 16.68
N THR A 454 -21.39 6.79 17.23
CA THR A 454 -20.03 6.84 16.70
C THR A 454 -19.90 5.84 15.55
N ILE A 455 -19.61 6.33 14.36
CA ILE A 455 -19.40 5.52 13.16
C ILE A 455 -17.91 5.42 12.90
N ILE A 456 -17.43 4.21 12.73
CA ILE A 456 -16.07 3.92 12.27
C ILE A 456 -16.09 3.35 10.86
N SER A 457 -15.18 3.81 10.02
CA SER A 457 -15.11 3.41 8.61
C SER A 457 -13.71 2.91 8.26
N GLY A 458 -13.63 1.88 7.43
CA GLY A 458 -12.37 1.24 7.04
C GLY A 458 -12.44 0.54 5.68
N MET A 459 -11.37 -0.20 5.35
CA MET A 459 -11.17 -0.82 4.04
C MET A 459 -11.86 -2.19 3.88
N GLY A 460 -12.24 -2.83 4.98
CA GLY A 460 -12.91 -4.13 4.96
C GLY A 460 -13.36 -4.57 6.35
N GLU A 461 -14.08 -5.70 6.41
CA GLU A 461 -14.60 -6.26 7.68
C GLU A 461 -13.46 -6.60 8.64
N LEU A 462 -12.42 -7.27 8.13
CA LEU A 462 -11.26 -7.67 8.93
C LEU A 462 -10.53 -6.44 9.49
N HIS A 463 -10.41 -5.37 8.69
CA HIS A 463 -9.79 -4.12 9.16
C HIS A 463 -10.54 -3.55 10.37
N LEU A 464 -11.86 -3.41 10.29
CA LEU A 464 -12.67 -2.88 11.39
C LEU A 464 -12.71 -3.82 12.59
N GLU A 465 -12.73 -5.13 12.37
CA GLU A 465 -12.65 -6.14 13.44
C GLU A 465 -11.35 -6.01 14.23
N ILE A 466 -10.21 -5.82 13.55
CA ILE A 466 -8.91 -5.61 14.21
C ILE A 466 -8.89 -4.30 14.99
N ILE A 467 -9.45 -3.21 14.45
CA ILE A 467 -9.55 -1.93 15.17
C ILE A 467 -10.35 -2.09 16.46
N VAL A 468 -11.49 -2.78 16.40
CA VAL A 468 -12.33 -3.04 17.60
C VAL A 468 -11.60 -3.92 18.62
N ASP A 469 -10.91 -4.95 18.16
CA ASP A 469 -10.11 -5.82 19.04
C ASP A 469 -8.93 -5.07 19.68
N ARG A 470 -8.26 -4.18 18.93
CA ARG A 470 -7.24 -3.28 19.46
C ARG A 470 -7.79 -2.33 20.53
N MET A 471 -9.00 -1.77 20.32
CA MET A 471 -9.64 -0.96 21.37
C MET A 471 -9.78 -1.74 22.68
N LYS A 472 -10.15 -3.00 22.59
CA LYS A 472 -10.29 -3.87 23.77
C LYS A 472 -8.94 -4.19 24.41
N ARG A 473 -7.95 -4.65 23.65
CA ARG A 473 -6.66 -5.12 24.18
C ARG A 473 -5.74 -3.99 24.64
N GLU A 474 -5.59 -2.95 23.81
CA GLU A 474 -4.63 -1.88 24.07
C GLU A 474 -5.20 -0.76 24.96
N PHE A 475 -6.51 -0.49 24.87
CA PHE A 475 -7.14 0.64 25.55
C PHE A 475 -8.15 0.23 26.64
N ASN A 476 -8.39 -1.08 26.80
CA ASN A 476 -9.33 -1.61 27.78
C ASN A 476 -10.74 -1.04 27.58
N VAL A 477 -11.19 -0.93 26.33
CA VAL A 477 -12.51 -0.41 25.92
C VAL A 477 -13.33 -1.53 25.33
N GLU A 478 -14.47 -1.83 25.93
CA GLU A 478 -15.46 -2.73 25.35
C GLU A 478 -16.57 -1.96 24.63
N ALA A 479 -16.83 -2.31 23.38
CA ALA A 479 -17.85 -1.70 22.54
C ALA A 479 -18.80 -2.74 21.93
N ASN A 480 -20.05 -2.37 21.73
CA ASN A 480 -20.97 -3.09 20.88
C ASN A 480 -20.77 -2.61 19.43
N VAL A 481 -20.68 -3.54 18.49
CA VAL A 481 -20.50 -3.24 17.08
C VAL A 481 -21.79 -3.52 16.35
N GLY A 482 -22.29 -2.52 15.63
CA GLY A 482 -23.48 -2.64 14.78
C GLY A 482 -23.23 -3.47 13.53
N LYS A 483 -24.28 -3.67 12.72
CA LYS A 483 -24.15 -4.34 11.43
C LYS A 483 -23.36 -3.46 10.45
N PRO A 484 -22.50 -4.05 9.60
CA PRO A 484 -21.78 -3.31 8.59
C PRO A 484 -22.72 -2.58 7.63
N GLN A 485 -22.35 -1.36 7.28
CA GLN A 485 -23.06 -0.56 6.28
C GLN A 485 -22.12 -0.20 5.14
N VAL A 486 -22.64 -0.20 3.94
CA VAL A 486 -21.87 0.14 2.73
C VAL A 486 -21.73 1.66 2.65
N ALA A 487 -20.52 2.12 2.38
CA ALA A 487 -20.25 3.52 2.11
C ALA A 487 -20.60 3.87 0.66
N TYR A 488 -21.88 4.18 0.42
CA TYR A 488 -22.33 4.66 -0.88
C TYR A 488 -21.76 6.04 -1.21
N ARG A 489 -21.86 6.45 -2.47
CA ARG A 489 -21.48 7.78 -2.96
C ARG A 489 -22.60 8.34 -3.82
N GLU A 490 -22.64 9.67 -3.93
CA GLU A 490 -23.56 10.35 -4.82
C GLU A 490 -22.82 10.99 -5.99
N THR A 491 -23.40 11.00 -7.18
CA THR A 491 -22.87 11.74 -8.34
C THR A 491 -24.02 12.15 -9.25
N ILE A 492 -23.69 12.83 -10.35
CA ILE A 492 -24.68 13.32 -11.32
C ILE A 492 -24.37 12.84 -12.73
N ARG A 493 -25.42 12.82 -13.60
CA ARG A 493 -25.31 12.45 -15.01
C ARG A 493 -25.65 13.60 -15.97
N GLY A 494 -26.14 14.72 -15.44
CA GLY A 494 -26.54 15.88 -16.22
C GLY A 494 -25.79 17.14 -15.87
N THR A 495 -25.77 18.09 -16.79
CA THR A 495 -25.29 19.45 -16.58
C THR A 495 -26.47 20.38 -16.35
N VAL A 496 -26.39 21.21 -15.32
CA VAL A 496 -27.40 22.20 -15.01
C VAL A 496 -26.79 23.51 -14.55
N GLU A 497 -27.52 24.59 -14.76
CA GLU A 497 -27.28 25.89 -14.11
C GLU A 497 -28.28 26.07 -12.97
N SER A 498 -27.79 26.55 -11.85
CA SER A 498 -28.58 26.69 -10.62
C SER A 498 -28.30 28.01 -9.92
N GLU A 499 -29.37 28.65 -9.49
CA GLU A 499 -29.33 29.85 -8.68
C GLU A 499 -29.31 29.48 -7.19
N GLY A 500 -28.36 30.03 -6.45
CA GLY A 500 -28.31 29.98 -5.00
C GLY A 500 -28.55 31.37 -4.42
N LYS A 501 -29.66 31.59 -3.75
CA LYS A 501 -29.98 32.90 -3.21
C LYS A 501 -30.40 32.81 -1.75
N PHE A 502 -29.64 33.49 -0.89
CA PHE A 502 -29.94 33.57 0.53
C PHE A 502 -30.18 35.02 0.96
N ILE A 503 -31.38 35.29 1.41
CA ILE A 503 -31.78 36.62 1.92
C ILE A 503 -32.43 36.42 3.28
N ARG A 504 -31.91 37.13 4.27
CA ARG A 504 -32.52 37.17 5.61
C ARG A 504 -32.49 38.58 6.14
N GLN A 505 -33.67 39.13 6.50
CA GLN A 505 -33.83 40.41 7.20
C GLN A 505 -34.40 40.14 8.58
N SER A 506 -33.70 40.52 9.62
CA SER A 506 -34.17 40.42 11.01
C SER A 506 -33.75 41.68 11.74
N GLY A 507 -34.60 42.73 11.71
CA GLY A 507 -34.55 43.91 12.57
C GLY A 507 -33.16 44.55 12.78
N GLY A 508 -32.38 44.78 11.71
CA GLY A 508 -31.04 45.33 11.74
C GLY A 508 -30.30 45.08 10.42
N ARG A 509 -29.00 44.87 10.46
CA ARG A 509 -28.20 44.54 9.28
C ARG A 509 -28.64 43.20 8.70
N GLY A 510 -29.08 43.19 7.43
CA GLY A 510 -29.53 42.01 6.72
C GLY A 510 -28.41 41.04 6.37
N GLN A 511 -28.76 39.90 5.77
CA GLN A 511 -27.82 38.94 5.17
C GLN A 511 -28.20 38.71 3.71
N TYR A 512 -27.28 38.89 2.79
CA TYR A 512 -27.49 38.75 1.37
C TYR A 512 -26.34 37.96 0.73
N GLY A 513 -26.63 36.84 0.05
CA GLY A 513 -25.73 36.08 -0.76
C GLY A 513 -26.46 35.54 -1.99
N HIS A 514 -25.89 35.74 -3.19
CA HIS A 514 -26.49 35.31 -4.44
C HIS A 514 -25.45 34.86 -5.40
N VAL A 515 -25.57 33.62 -5.89
CA VAL A 515 -24.61 32.94 -6.78
C VAL A 515 -25.35 32.21 -7.90
N TRP A 516 -24.73 32.14 -9.05
CA TRP A 516 -25.07 31.24 -10.16
C TRP A 516 -23.99 30.19 -10.33
N LEU A 517 -24.40 28.93 -10.27
CA LEU A 517 -23.50 27.77 -10.35
C LEU A 517 -23.85 26.95 -11.58
N LYS A 518 -22.83 26.57 -12.33
CA LYS A 518 -22.91 25.51 -13.34
C LYS A 518 -22.37 24.24 -12.74
N ILE A 519 -23.18 23.19 -12.70
CA ILE A 519 -22.87 21.91 -12.08
C ILE A 519 -22.83 20.87 -13.20
N GLU A 520 -21.69 20.20 -13.36
CA GLU A 520 -21.40 19.24 -14.43
C GLU A 520 -20.80 17.96 -13.86
N PRO A 521 -21.05 16.78 -14.47
CA PRO A 521 -20.30 15.58 -14.13
C PRO A 521 -18.83 15.74 -14.47
N ASN A 522 -17.96 15.30 -13.56
CA ASN A 522 -16.52 15.18 -13.82
C ASN A 522 -16.19 13.77 -14.31
N ALA A 523 -14.96 13.56 -14.80
CA ALA A 523 -14.51 12.23 -15.19
C ALA A 523 -14.39 11.32 -13.93
N THR A 524 -14.78 10.07 -14.09
CA THR A 524 -14.76 9.09 -13.01
C THR A 524 -13.38 9.00 -12.36
N GLY A 525 -13.35 9.15 -11.02
CA GLY A 525 -12.12 9.10 -10.23
C GLY A 525 -11.30 10.40 -10.22
N LYS A 526 -11.74 11.47 -10.88
CA LYS A 526 -11.11 12.79 -10.82
C LYS A 526 -11.44 13.56 -9.54
N GLY A 527 -12.48 13.15 -8.82
CA GLY A 527 -12.96 13.86 -7.66
C GLY A 527 -13.72 15.15 -7.98
N ASN A 528 -14.00 15.94 -6.95
CA ASN A 528 -14.75 17.17 -7.06
C ASN A 528 -13.84 18.35 -7.38
N GLU A 529 -14.31 19.23 -8.27
CA GLU A 529 -13.56 20.40 -8.73
C GLU A 529 -14.42 21.65 -8.61
N PHE A 530 -13.88 22.72 -8.01
CA PHE A 530 -14.50 24.04 -7.99
C PHE A 530 -13.71 25.02 -8.85
N ILE A 531 -14.43 25.72 -9.75
CA ILE A 531 -13.85 26.72 -10.65
C ILE A 531 -14.49 28.08 -10.41
N ASN A 532 -13.65 29.10 -10.21
CA ASN A 532 -14.09 30.46 -10.23
C ASN A 532 -14.08 31.01 -11.66
N GLY A 533 -15.25 31.14 -12.26
CA GLY A 533 -15.49 31.69 -13.59
C GLY A 533 -16.14 33.07 -13.59
N VAL A 534 -16.20 33.78 -12.45
CA VAL A 534 -16.81 35.10 -12.34
C VAL A 534 -16.05 36.13 -13.18
N VAL A 535 -16.79 36.81 -14.06
CA VAL A 535 -16.27 37.91 -14.89
C VAL A 535 -16.97 39.23 -14.47
N GLY A 536 -16.21 40.31 -14.38
CA GLY A 536 -16.77 41.65 -14.10
C GLY A 536 -17.08 41.95 -12.64
N GLY A 537 -16.72 41.06 -11.69
CA GLY A 537 -16.85 41.34 -10.25
C GLY A 537 -18.27 41.24 -9.68
N SER A 538 -19.17 40.49 -10.35
CA SER A 538 -20.55 40.26 -9.87
C SER A 538 -20.60 39.57 -8.50
N VAL A 539 -19.56 38.78 -8.17
CA VAL A 539 -19.25 38.26 -6.84
C VAL A 539 -17.90 38.77 -6.42
N PRO A 540 -17.77 39.53 -5.30
CA PRO A 540 -16.47 39.97 -4.81
C PRO A 540 -15.53 38.80 -4.50
N ARG A 541 -14.24 38.97 -4.83
CA ARG A 541 -13.23 37.90 -4.69
C ARG A 541 -13.12 37.36 -3.26
N GLU A 542 -13.37 38.19 -2.27
CA GLU A 542 -13.34 37.82 -0.85
C GLU A 542 -14.41 36.81 -0.46
N TYR A 543 -15.54 36.73 -1.18
CA TYR A 543 -16.65 35.78 -0.89
C TYR A 543 -16.54 34.46 -1.67
N VAL A 544 -15.68 34.37 -2.70
CA VAL A 544 -15.49 33.14 -3.48
C VAL A 544 -15.03 31.95 -2.62
N PRO A 545 -14.10 32.10 -1.67
CA PRO A 545 -13.74 31.00 -0.77
C PRO A 545 -14.90 30.54 0.13
N ALA A 546 -15.81 31.46 0.51
CA ALA A 546 -16.98 31.12 1.31
C ALA A 546 -17.98 30.28 0.49
N VAL A 547 -18.16 30.61 -0.81
CA VAL A 547 -18.99 29.83 -1.73
C VAL A 547 -18.42 28.41 -1.89
N ASP A 548 -17.12 28.27 -2.18
CA ASP A 548 -16.43 26.97 -2.28
C ASP A 548 -16.62 26.15 -1.00
N LYS A 549 -16.41 26.76 0.16
CA LYS A 549 -16.62 26.08 1.45
C LYS A 549 -18.06 25.59 1.64
N GLY A 550 -19.06 26.38 1.25
CA GLY A 550 -20.48 26.00 1.33
C GLY A 550 -20.81 24.83 0.40
N ILE A 551 -20.20 24.78 -0.79
CA ILE A 551 -20.35 23.68 -1.74
C ILE A 551 -19.69 22.41 -1.19
N ARG A 552 -18.44 22.49 -0.70
CA ARG A 552 -17.72 21.33 -0.13
C ARG A 552 -18.44 20.71 1.07
N GLU A 553 -18.98 21.52 1.96
CA GLU A 553 -19.80 21.02 3.08
C GLU A 553 -21.06 20.28 2.59
N ALA A 554 -21.67 20.77 1.50
CA ALA A 554 -22.81 20.08 0.89
C ALA A 554 -22.41 18.79 0.17
N GLU A 555 -21.22 18.75 -0.46
CA GLU A 555 -20.65 17.55 -1.07
C GLU A 555 -20.34 16.48 -0.01
N GLU A 556 -19.79 16.86 1.14
CA GLU A 556 -19.48 15.95 2.24
C GLU A 556 -20.73 15.34 2.89
N THR A 557 -21.78 16.14 3.04
CA THR A 557 -23.05 15.71 3.68
C THR A 557 -23.98 14.96 2.74
N GLY A 558 -23.74 15.04 1.42
CA GLY A 558 -24.62 14.48 0.40
C GLY A 558 -25.90 15.29 0.18
N VAL A 559 -26.67 14.93 -0.85
CA VAL A 559 -27.83 15.70 -1.29
C VAL A 559 -29.09 14.85 -1.41
N ILE A 560 -29.00 13.59 -1.83
CA ILE A 560 -30.15 12.71 -2.07
C ILE A 560 -30.35 11.62 -1.02
N ALA A 561 -29.25 11.09 -0.49
CA ALA A 561 -29.27 9.98 0.47
C ALA A 561 -28.30 10.17 1.65
N GLY A 562 -27.65 11.34 1.76
CA GLY A 562 -26.72 11.64 2.84
C GLY A 562 -25.32 11.05 2.64
N TYR A 563 -24.96 10.62 1.43
CA TYR A 563 -23.63 10.09 1.14
C TYR A 563 -22.75 11.10 0.40
N PRO A 564 -21.44 11.11 0.65
CA PRO A 564 -20.54 12.07 0.02
C PRO A 564 -20.65 12.07 -1.51
N VAL A 565 -20.67 13.29 -2.08
CA VAL A 565 -20.70 13.51 -3.52
C VAL A 565 -19.30 13.34 -4.10
N VAL A 566 -19.18 12.70 -5.25
CA VAL A 566 -17.92 12.48 -5.97
C VAL A 566 -18.07 12.79 -7.45
N ASP A 567 -16.94 13.14 -8.08
CA ASP A 567 -16.82 13.34 -9.53
C ASP A 567 -17.79 14.39 -10.09
N VAL A 568 -17.86 15.54 -9.40
CA VAL A 568 -18.67 16.69 -9.79
C VAL A 568 -17.79 17.92 -9.96
N LYS A 569 -18.03 18.67 -11.04
CA LYS A 569 -17.37 19.93 -11.31
C LYS A 569 -18.37 21.06 -11.15
N VAL A 570 -18.03 22.03 -10.32
CA VAL A 570 -18.88 23.21 -10.04
C VAL A 570 -18.15 24.47 -10.50
N THR A 571 -18.78 25.26 -11.36
CA THR A 571 -18.26 26.56 -11.80
C THR A 571 -19.18 27.65 -11.26
N LEU A 572 -18.61 28.52 -10.42
CA LEU A 572 -19.25 29.77 -10.04
C LEU A 572 -19.05 30.76 -11.19
N PHE A 573 -20.10 31.16 -11.92
CA PHE A 573 -19.95 32.01 -13.11
C PHE A 573 -20.61 33.37 -13.01
N ASP A 574 -21.61 33.53 -12.10
CA ASP A 574 -22.29 34.81 -11.88
C ASP A 574 -22.87 34.92 -10.47
N GLY A 575 -23.41 36.07 -10.12
CA GLY A 575 -24.05 36.33 -8.85
C GLY A 575 -24.37 37.82 -8.67
N SER A 576 -24.70 38.18 -7.44
CA SER A 576 -24.82 39.58 -7.04
C SER A 576 -24.55 39.76 -5.55
N TYR A 577 -24.16 40.93 -5.19
CA TYR A 577 -23.92 41.30 -3.77
C TYR A 577 -24.63 42.61 -3.40
N HIS A 578 -24.73 42.83 -2.12
CA HIS A 578 -25.27 44.06 -1.55
C HIS A 578 -24.24 44.68 -0.61
N ASP A 579 -23.90 45.96 -0.83
CA ASP A 579 -22.79 46.62 -0.16
C ASP A 579 -22.87 46.58 1.38
N VAL A 580 -24.05 46.50 1.96
CA VAL A 580 -24.26 46.52 3.42
C VAL A 580 -24.54 45.13 3.99
N ASP A 581 -25.33 44.32 3.27
CA ASP A 581 -25.90 43.08 3.80
C ASP A 581 -25.15 41.83 3.38
N SER A 582 -24.19 41.93 2.43
CA SER A 582 -23.36 40.78 2.02
C SER A 582 -22.28 40.47 3.04
N ASN A 583 -22.10 39.19 3.30
CA ASN A 583 -21.03 38.65 4.17
C ASN A 583 -20.68 37.21 3.78
N GLU A 584 -19.58 36.70 4.29
CA GLU A 584 -19.08 35.38 4.01
C GLU A 584 -20.10 34.24 4.33
N MET A 585 -20.81 34.40 5.47
CA MET A 585 -21.80 33.40 5.89
C MET A 585 -22.98 33.32 4.90
N ALA A 586 -23.46 34.46 4.40
CA ALA A 586 -24.56 34.53 3.43
C ALA A 586 -24.16 33.87 2.10
N PHE A 587 -22.93 34.13 1.60
CA PHE A 587 -22.41 33.50 0.41
C PHE A 587 -22.12 32.00 0.58
N LYS A 588 -21.66 31.57 1.75
CA LYS A 588 -21.50 30.16 2.08
C LYS A 588 -22.86 29.44 1.99
N ILE A 589 -23.90 29.99 2.59
CA ILE A 589 -25.26 29.42 2.56
C ILE A 589 -25.81 29.43 1.13
N ALA A 590 -25.65 30.54 0.40
CA ALA A 590 -26.07 30.63 -1.00
C ALA A 590 -25.38 29.58 -1.89
N GLY A 591 -24.10 29.38 -1.73
CA GLY A 591 -23.35 28.34 -2.42
C GLY A 591 -23.87 26.93 -2.15
N SER A 592 -24.10 26.61 -0.88
CA SER A 592 -24.69 25.33 -0.47
C SER A 592 -26.12 25.14 -1.02
N MET A 593 -26.96 26.17 -0.99
CA MET A 593 -28.32 26.10 -1.51
C MET A 593 -28.34 25.89 -3.03
N GLY A 594 -27.56 26.69 -3.77
CA GLY A 594 -27.44 26.57 -5.22
C GLY A 594 -26.93 25.22 -5.65
N PHE A 595 -25.91 24.70 -4.95
CA PHE A 595 -25.37 23.36 -5.21
C PHE A 595 -26.45 22.28 -4.98
N LYS A 596 -27.09 22.24 -3.82
CA LYS A 596 -28.11 21.23 -3.50
C LYS A 596 -29.28 21.23 -4.47
N GLU A 597 -29.77 22.41 -4.84
CA GLU A 597 -30.89 22.55 -5.80
C GLU A 597 -30.45 22.08 -7.21
N GLY A 598 -29.31 22.54 -7.68
CA GLY A 598 -28.77 22.13 -8.97
C GLY A 598 -28.46 20.64 -9.03
N PHE A 599 -27.88 20.09 -7.99
CA PHE A 599 -27.56 18.67 -7.90
C PHE A 599 -28.82 17.79 -8.06
N ARG A 600 -29.92 18.12 -7.38
CA ARG A 600 -31.19 17.39 -7.53
C ARG A 600 -31.75 17.42 -8.94
N ARG A 601 -31.50 18.47 -9.70
CA ARG A 601 -31.95 18.63 -11.10
C ARG A 601 -30.99 17.98 -12.10
N ALA A 602 -29.75 17.73 -11.70
CA ALA A 602 -28.69 17.21 -12.56
C ALA A 602 -28.74 15.68 -12.76
N ARG A 603 -29.88 15.04 -12.58
CA ARG A 603 -30.04 13.58 -12.64
C ARG A 603 -29.06 12.88 -11.69
N PRO A 604 -29.25 13.05 -10.38
CA PRO A 604 -28.39 12.43 -9.39
C PRO A 604 -28.53 10.91 -9.38
N VAL A 605 -27.43 10.21 -9.13
CA VAL A 605 -27.36 8.74 -9.00
C VAL A 605 -26.55 8.36 -7.78
N LEU A 606 -26.91 7.22 -7.20
CA LEU A 606 -26.18 6.59 -6.11
C LEU A 606 -25.14 5.62 -6.67
N LEU A 607 -23.95 5.61 -6.10
CA LEU A 607 -22.87 4.71 -6.46
C LEU A 607 -22.62 3.70 -5.32
N GLU A 608 -22.38 2.44 -5.66
CA GLU A 608 -21.99 1.39 -4.74
C GLU A 608 -20.58 0.87 -5.03
N PRO A 609 -19.82 0.48 -4.00
CA PRO A 609 -18.50 -0.12 -4.18
C PRO A 609 -18.63 -1.54 -4.72
N ILE A 610 -17.87 -1.83 -5.76
CA ILE A 610 -17.72 -3.15 -6.35
C ILE A 610 -16.42 -3.77 -5.91
N MET A 611 -16.50 -5.02 -5.48
CA MET A 611 -15.37 -5.84 -5.09
C MET A 611 -15.01 -6.77 -6.24
N LYS A 612 -13.72 -6.84 -6.58
CA LYS A 612 -13.17 -7.91 -7.39
C LYS A 612 -12.99 -9.13 -6.48
N VAL A 613 -13.76 -10.15 -6.72
CA VAL A 613 -13.78 -11.40 -5.93
C VAL A 613 -13.12 -12.50 -6.75
N GLU A 614 -12.17 -13.22 -6.19
CA GLU A 614 -11.69 -14.47 -6.74
C GLU A 614 -12.01 -15.61 -5.77
N VAL A 615 -12.62 -16.66 -6.28
CA VAL A 615 -12.89 -17.88 -5.53
C VAL A 615 -12.13 -19.03 -6.15
N VAL A 616 -11.25 -19.65 -5.38
CA VAL A 616 -10.54 -20.87 -5.80
C VAL A 616 -11.25 -22.07 -5.16
N THR A 617 -11.77 -22.95 -5.99
CA THR A 617 -12.61 -24.08 -5.56
C THR A 617 -12.31 -25.33 -6.37
N PRO A 618 -12.44 -26.54 -5.78
CA PRO A 618 -12.48 -27.78 -6.57
C PRO A 618 -13.55 -27.71 -7.67
N GLU A 619 -13.28 -28.35 -8.80
CA GLU A 619 -14.15 -28.29 -9.98
C GLU A 619 -15.61 -28.70 -9.71
N GLU A 620 -15.80 -29.65 -8.80
CA GLU A 620 -17.13 -30.12 -8.41
C GLU A 620 -18.05 -29.08 -7.78
N TYR A 621 -17.47 -28.01 -7.15
CA TYR A 621 -18.23 -26.90 -6.54
C TYR A 621 -18.25 -25.65 -7.40
N SER A 622 -17.59 -25.64 -8.56
CA SER A 622 -17.49 -24.44 -9.41
C SER A 622 -18.85 -23.93 -9.87
N GLY A 623 -19.77 -24.84 -10.20
CA GLY A 623 -21.12 -24.50 -10.59
C GLY A 623 -21.92 -23.80 -9.47
N ASP A 624 -21.82 -24.31 -8.26
CA ASP A 624 -22.50 -23.74 -7.08
C ASP A 624 -21.94 -22.35 -6.74
N VAL A 625 -20.62 -22.18 -6.81
CA VAL A 625 -19.95 -20.91 -6.58
C VAL A 625 -20.38 -19.87 -7.62
N ILE A 626 -20.38 -20.22 -8.92
CA ILE A 626 -20.86 -19.33 -9.99
C ILE A 626 -22.34 -18.96 -9.77
N GLY A 627 -23.16 -19.94 -9.43
CA GLY A 627 -24.58 -19.72 -9.12
C GLY A 627 -24.81 -18.77 -7.96
N ASP A 628 -24.00 -18.88 -6.88
CA ASP A 628 -24.11 -18.00 -5.73
C ASP A 628 -23.59 -16.59 -6.04
N LEU A 629 -22.45 -16.44 -6.72
CA LEU A 629 -21.93 -15.14 -7.15
C LEU A 629 -22.93 -14.40 -8.05
N ASN A 630 -23.57 -15.10 -9.01
CA ASN A 630 -24.62 -14.52 -9.84
C ASN A 630 -25.84 -14.07 -9.03
N ARG A 631 -26.25 -14.86 -8.03
CA ARG A 631 -27.34 -14.51 -7.11
C ARG A 631 -27.03 -13.26 -6.30
N ARG A 632 -25.75 -13.01 -6.01
CA ARG A 632 -25.22 -11.82 -5.35
C ARG A 632 -24.97 -10.64 -6.29
N ARG A 633 -25.65 -10.61 -7.44
CA ARG A 633 -25.47 -9.56 -8.48
C ARG A 633 -24.02 -9.50 -9.01
N GLY A 634 -23.26 -10.57 -8.85
CA GLY A 634 -21.90 -10.67 -9.34
C GLY A 634 -21.85 -10.85 -10.86
N GLN A 635 -20.92 -10.19 -11.49
CA GLN A 635 -20.59 -10.36 -12.90
C GLN A 635 -19.31 -11.17 -13.00
N ILE A 636 -19.40 -12.40 -13.52
CA ILE A 636 -18.22 -13.25 -13.74
C ILE A 636 -17.36 -12.60 -14.82
N THR A 637 -16.10 -12.31 -14.50
CA THR A 637 -15.13 -11.65 -15.39
C THR A 637 -14.06 -12.61 -15.91
N GLY A 638 -13.87 -13.75 -15.28
CA GLY A 638 -12.90 -14.75 -15.70
C GLY A 638 -13.05 -16.07 -14.99
N MET A 639 -12.51 -17.11 -15.60
CA MET A 639 -12.36 -18.43 -15.01
C MET A 639 -11.07 -19.06 -15.52
N ASP A 640 -10.17 -19.36 -14.60
CA ASP A 640 -8.85 -19.92 -14.90
C ASP A 640 -8.69 -21.29 -14.21
N GLU A 641 -7.86 -22.13 -14.77
CA GLU A 641 -7.46 -23.37 -14.09
C GLU A 641 -6.44 -23.06 -12.99
N SER A 642 -6.64 -23.66 -11.84
CA SER A 642 -5.76 -23.57 -10.69
C SER A 642 -5.36 -24.97 -10.23
N PRO A 643 -4.19 -25.16 -9.63
CA PRO A 643 -3.80 -26.45 -9.05
C PRO A 643 -4.77 -26.99 -7.99
N ALA A 644 -5.53 -26.09 -7.36
CA ALA A 644 -6.57 -26.44 -6.39
C ALA A 644 -7.97 -26.61 -7.01
N GLY A 645 -8.10 -26.55 -8.36
CA GLY A 645 -9.36 -26.64 -9.07
C GLY A 645 -9.57 -25.48 -10.04
N LYS A 646 -10.65 -24.72 -9.89
CA LYS A 646 -10.98 -23.54 -10.71
C LYS A 646 -10.87 -22.25 -9.90
N ALA A 647 -10.26 -21.23 -10.51
CA ALA A 647 -10.25 -19.87 -10.00
C ALA A 647 -11.30 -19.05 -10.74
N ILE A 648 -12.36 -18.65 -10.04
CA ILE A 648 -13.49 -17.91 -10.59
C ILE A 648 -13.34 -16.44 -10.14
N THR A 649 -13.24 -15.53 -11.10
CA THR A 649 -13.16 -14.10 -10.83
C THR A 649 -14.47 -13.42 -11.17
N ALA A 650 -14.97 -12.55 -10.26
CA ALA A 650 -16.21 -11.81 -10.44
C ALA A 650 -16.11 -10.40 -9.87
N ASP A 651 -16.85 -9.47 -10.48
CA ASP A 651 -17.14 -8.15 -9.92
C ASP A 651 -18.46 -8.23 -9.15
N VAL A 652 -18.46 -8.04 -7.82
CA VAL A 652 -19.63 -8.21 -6.95
C VAL A 652 -19.81 -6.99 -6.08
N PRO A 653 -21.04 -6.44 -5.91
CA PRO A 653 -21.30 -5.36 -4.98
C PRO A 653 -20.97 -5.74 -3.54
N LEU A 654 -20.29 -4.85 -2.80
CA LEU A 654 -19.90 -5.11 -1.42
C LEU A 654 -21.09 -5.45 -0.52
N SER A 655 -22.25 -4.82 -0.75
CA SER A 655 -23.47 -5.10 -0.02
C SER A 655 -23.91 -6.56 -0.02
N GLU A 656 -23.54 -7.29 -1.07
CA GLU A 656 -23.88 -8.70 -1.27
C GLU A 656 -22.81 -9.65 -0.71
N MET A 657 -21.66 -9.14 -0.30
CA MET A 657 -20.53 -9.94 0.14
C MET A 657 -20.45 -10.15 1.65
N PHE A 658 -21.27 -9.46 2.43
CA PHE A 658 -21.31 -9.68 3.88
C PHE A 658 -21.67 -11.13 4.22
N GLY A 659 -20.86 -11.75 5.09
CA GLY A 659 -21.02 -13.15 5.47
C GLY A 659 -20.63 -14.17 4.40
N TYR A 660 -20.04 -13.75 3.26
CA TYR A 660 -19.69 -14.66 2.16
C TYR A 660 -18.69 -15.74 2.58
N ALA A 661 -17.77 -15.44 3.51
CA ALA A 661 -16.82 -16.42 4.06
C ALA A 661 -17.52 -17.68 4.59
N THR A 662 -18.60 -17.50 5.34
CA THR A 662 -19.40 -18.61 5.88
C THR A 662 -20.13 -19.36 4.76
N THR A 663 -20.69 -18.62 3.80
CA THR A 663 -21.42 -19.21 2.66
C THR A 663 -20.52 -20.08 1.80
N VAL A 664 -19.35 -19.56 1.38
CA VAL A 664 -18.42 -20.28 0.51
C VAL A 664 -17.83 -21.52 1.20
N ARG A 665 -17.52 -21.42 2.51
CA ARG A 665 -17.07 -22.57 3.32
C ARG A 665 -18.14 -23.66 3.39
N SER A 666 -19.38 -23.28 3.65
CA SER A 666 -20.50 -24.23 3.73
C SER A 666 -20.76 -24.93 2.40
N MET A 667 -20.72 -24.17 1.29
CA MET A 667 -20.96 -24.65 -0.08
C MET A 667 -19.90 -25.63 -0.57
N SER A 668 -18.64 -25.39 -0.20
CA SER A 668 -17.47 -26.14 -0.64
C SER A 668 -16.95 -27.15 0.38
N GLN A 669 -17.69 -27.37 1.46
CA GLN A 669 -17.25 -28.22 2.59
C GLN A 669 -15.87 -27.80 3.15
N GLY A 670 -15.61 -26.48 3.16
CA GLY A 670 -14.36 -25.90 3.66
C GLY A 670 -13.21 -25.95 2.65
N ARG A 671 -13.41 -26.44 1.42
CA ARG A 671 -12.35 -26.63 0.43
C ARG A 671 -12.13 -25.43 -0.51
N ALA A 672 -13.07 -24.49 -0.59
CA ALA A 672 -12.89 -23.26 -1.34
C ALA A 672 -12.28 -22.16 -0.47
N THR A 673 -11.43 -21.35 -1.10
CA THR A 673 -10.90 -20.12 -0.55
C THR A 673 -11.36 -18.95 -1.41
N PHE A 674 -11.51 -17.78 -0.82
CA PHE A 674 -11.81 -16.58 -1.60
C PHE A 674 -10.99 -15.40 -1.11
N THR A 675 -10.78 -14.48 -2.04
CA THR A 675 -10.22 -13.15 -1.77
C THR A 675 -11.12 -12.11 -2.39
N MET A 676 -11.22 -10.94 -1.81
CA MET A 676 -11.92 -9.81 -2.41
C MET A 676 -11.15 -8.53 -2.17
N GLU A 677 -11.18 -7.63 -3.16
CA GLU A 677 -10.53 -6.33 -3.10
C GLU A 677 -11.45 -5.27 -3.71
N PHE A 678 -11.35 -4.04 -3.22
CA PHE A 678 -12.08 -2.94 -3.83
C PHE A 678 -11.60 -2.71 -5.28
N SER A 679 -12.54 -2.64 -6.23
CA SER A 679 -12.25 -2.42 -7.64
C SER A 679 -12.64 -1.01 -8.07
N LYS A 680 -13.91 -0.66 -7.94
CA LYS A 680 -14.47 0.61 -8.45
C LYS A 680 -15.82 0.92 -7.81
N TYR A 681 -16.31 2.13 -8.02
CA TYR A 681 -17.72 2.47 -7.78
C TYR A 681 -18.51 2.35 -9.08
N ILE A 682 -19.71 1.78 -9.00
CA ILE A 682 -20.68 1.76 -10.11
C ILE A 682 -22.05 2.25 -9.64
N GLU A 683 -22.88 2.61 -10.61
CA GLU A 683 -24.25 3.07 -10.35
C GLU A 683 -25.12 1.95 -9.77
N VAL A 684 -25.80 2.25 -8.66
CA VAL A 684 -26.76 1.34 -8.03
C VAL A 684 -27.99 1.19 -8.93
N PRO A 685 -28.50 -0.02 -9.18
CA PRO A 685 -29.74 -0.21 -9.92
C PRO A 685 -30.90 0.58 -9.30
N PRO A 686 -31.77 1.22 -10.11
CA PRO A 686 -32.79 2.15 -9.61
C PRO A 686 -33.72 1.55 -8.54
N ASN A 687 -34.12 0.30 -8.71
CA ASN A 687 -34.97 -0.42 -7.75
C ASN A 687 -34.32 -0.60 -6.35
N ILE A 688 -33.00 -0.67 -6.30
CA ILE A 688 -32.24 -0.77 -5.04
C ILE A 688 -31.98 0.64 -4.49
N ALA A 689 -31.60 1.58 -5.36
CA ALA A 689 -31.36 2.97 -4.99
C ALA A 689 -32.56 3.60 -4.28
N ASP A 690 -33.77 3.38 -4.79
CA ASP A 690 -35.02 3.85 -4.18
C ASP A 690 -35.20 3.35 -2.74
N GLY A 691 -34.77 2.13 -2.44
CA GLY A 691 -34.80 1.55 -1.10
C GLY A 691 -33.78 2.14 -0.14
N ILE A 692 -32.67 2.65 -0.66
CA ILE A 692 -31.61 3.31 0.12
C ILE A 692 -31.95 4.77 0.38
N ILE A 693 -32.45 5.49 -0.64
CA ILE A 693 -32.82 6.92 -0.55
C ILE A 693 -33.99 7.16 0.37
N LYS A 694 -34.92 6.19 0.49
CA LYS A 694 -36.11 6.30 1.34
C LYS A 694 -35.87 5.94 2.81
N LYS A 695 -34.70 5.43 3.17
CA LYS A 695 -34.30 5.19 4.56
C LYS A 695 -33.67 6.44 5.15
#